data_df285251967f434c60ae52d7aea4561f
#
_entry.id   df285251967f434c60ae52d7aea4561f
#
_cell.length_a   1.000
_cell.length_b   1.000
_cell.length_c   1.000
_cell.angle_alpha   90.00
_cell.angle_beta   90.00
_cell.angle_gamma   90.00
#
_symmetry.space_group_name_H-M   'P 1'
#
loop_
_entity.id
_entity.type
_entity.pdbx_description
1 polymer ?
#
loop_
_entity_poly.entity_id
_entity_poly.type
_entity_poly.pdbx_seq_one_letter_code
_entity_poly.pdbx_strand_id
1 'polypeptide(L)'
;MKDKLKKILCVLTAASVIAALAACGESPSVGSSDSSSASASETVSESETTRQSDSLNEPEKTSETEPESTSESESESQSESESGTESEKPMQELKIISPEGVVYPYIDIVKNYLESDKGVEEFYEKVGNAYAPVTIEWKNTYENVRSVKVEYSVSEDMSGAETTELEGYKTKLNLYNLLKGTKYYVRVTAVLAGGEEKSAVSSFETTDLGARFMKIDGIFNVRDLGGYTTASGERTLQNMFFRGGALSPESHGWYDYVKLSDSGKKYMSEKLGIKTDFDLRSAPENLGLTVSPIPNAKLEYYGVNGYLSAFTETAAYRKVFSALSDKSRYPVYMHCTGGADRTGTVSFLVNALLGVDERTLIQDYELTSFSIYELRNYNSTVYQFRQFVEKLKTYEGDTLRKKTENYMLSIGVTETEIYNIRAIMLGKPAKTSVTAQESFTSADESYKITLGDARGLTKVFIANEEVNYVLTGNAVTIAKENMPKGLTSGTIHGKLIISGEEYPFSFIYDGTKHLSAFPKGNGEKTLNSSSVRLTGETVIGYDGTIADLNVKSITPVGDGYGGTYFMIGSYGFHYRSGEFRVAIMKDGKISELAPRVTPGNYSAALFNAGIKFGMSVTIKDENTVTLKAFANDKLIFSYDVARVSGEIASDKAVYIVEIEPAHVGSLVISGVKEQA
;
A
#
# COMPACT_ATOMS: atom_id res chain seq x y z
N MET A 1 18.66 40.34 8.42
CA MET A 1 17.65 39.30 8.11
C MET A 1 18.00 37.95 8.73
N LYS A 2 19.27 37.54 8.75
CA LYS A 2 19.73 36.26 9.38
C LYS A 2 19.53 36.21 10.91
N ASP A 3 19.64 37.33 11.61
CA ASP A 3 19.50 37.35 13.09
C ASP A 3 18.04 37.36 13.56
N LYS A 4 17.10 37.79 12.74
CA LYS A 4 15.65 37.65 13.04
C LYS A 4 15.15 36.21 12.88
N LEU A 5 15.71 35.45 11.92
CA LEU A 5 15.36 34.05 11.72
C LEU A 5 15.81 33.16 12.89
N LYS A 6 17.01 33.40 13.44
CA LYS A 6 17.49 32.63 14.61
C LYS A 6 16.65 32.84 15.87
N LYS A 7 16.10 34.04 16.08
CA LYS A 7 15.25 34.34 17.25
C LYS A 7 13.86 33.71 17.11
N ILE A 8 13.32 33.58 15.92
CA ILE A 8 12.02 32.94 15.67
C ILE A 8 12.13 31.42 15.83
N LEU A 9 13.22 30.81 15.39
CA LEU A 9 13.46 29.38 15.53
C LEU A 9 13.60 28.94 16.99
N CYS A 10 14.25 29.76 17.86
CA CYS A 10 14.35 29.47 19.29
C CYS A 10 13.01 29.58 20.06
N VAL A 11 12.08 30.43 19.61
CA VAL A 11 10.77 30.56 20.28
C VAL A 11 9.81 29.43 19.92
N LEU A 12 9.89 28.89 18.69
CA LEU A 12 9.02 27.78 18.22
C LEU A 12 9.44 26.42 18.80
N THR A 13 10.73 26.20 19.03
CA THR A 13 11.21 24.97 19.71
C THR A 13 10.88 24.97 21.22
N ALA A 14 10.83 26.10 21.85
CA ALA A 14 10.44 26.20 23.26
C ALA A 14 8.91 25.98 23.47
N ALA A 15 8.07 26.40 22.53
CA ALA A 15 6.63 26.24 22.63
C ALA A 15 6.19 24.77 22.41
N SER A 16 6.90 24.00 21.57
CA SER A 16 6.60 22.58 21.32
C SER A 16 6.97 21.67 22.50
N VAL A 17 7.98 22.05 23.29
CA VAL A 17 8.40 21.27 24.46
C VAL A 17 7.48 21.56 25.68
N ILE A 18 6.91 22.76 25.78
CA ILE A 18 6.00 23.13 26.90
C ILE A 18 4.62 22.47 26.75
N ALA A 19 4.15 22.22 25.53
CA ALA A 19 2.88 21.54 25.31
C ALA A 19 2.94 20.02 25.61
N ALA A 20 4.13 19.40 25.58
CA ALA A 20 4.32 17.98 25.92
C ALA A 20 4.47 17.73 27.44
N LEU A 21 4.75 18.77 28.25
CA LEU A 21 4.94 18.67 29.71
C LEU A 21 3.69 19.02 30.53
N ALA A 22 2.62 19.51 29.88
CA ALA A 22 1.38 19.89 30.59
C ALA A 22 0.35 18.75 30.68
N ALA A 23 0.63 17.55 30.13
CA ALA A 23 -0.27 16.39 30.12
C ALA A 23 0.05 15.33 31.19
N CYS A 24 1.01 15.53 32.06
CA CYS A 24 1.32 14.63 33.18
C CYS A 24 1.51 15.40 34.49
N GLY A 25 0.43 15.54 35.22
CA GLY A 25 0.45 16.07 36.55
C GLY A 25 -0.84 15.82 37.30
N GLU A 26 -0.84 14.78 38.11
CA GLU A 26 -1.32 14.80 39.47
C GLU A 26 -1.23 13.39 40.07
N SER A 27 -0.36 13.30 41.08
CA SER A 27 -0.35 12.22 42.07
C SER A 27 -0.99 12.72 43.34
N PRO A 28 -1.57 11.87 44.15
CA PRO A 28 -1.39 12.06 45.61
C PRO A 28 -0.74 10.85 46.28
N SER A 29 -0.07 11.23 47.30
CA SER A 29 0.85 10.61 48.20
C SER A 29 0.26 9.62 49.23
N VAL A 30 1.21 8.86 49.80
CA VAL A 30 1.40 8.41 51.19
C VAL A 30 0.98 6.98 51.56
N GLY A 31 2.00 6.25 52.06
CA GLY A 31 1.83 5.08 52.91
C GLY A 31 3.08 4.19 52.98
N SER A 32 3.91 4.47 53.97
CA SER A 32 5.10 3.76 54.38
C SER A 32 4.82 2.37 54.97
N SER A 33 5.71 1.39 54.79
CA SER A 33 6.40 0.65 55.84
C SER A 33 7.25 -0.50 55.33
N ASP A 34 8.50 -0.41 55.62
CA ASP A 34 9.49 -1.38 56.11
C ASP A 34 9.34 -2.88 55.85
N SER A 35 10.31 -3.54 55.33
CA SER A 35 11.43 -4.19 55.98
C SER A 35 12.00 -5.38 55.18
N SER A 36 13.30 -5.35 55.12
CA SER A 36 14.32 -6.38 55.31
C SER A 36 14.45 -7.56 54.35
N SER A 37 15.60 -7.53 53.75
CA SER A 37 16.81 -8.35 53.93
C SER A 37 16.85 -9.72 53.23
N ALA A 38 17.88 -9.90 52.54
CA ALA A 38 19.07 -10.73 52.54
C ALA A 38 19.32 -11.35 51.16
N SER A 39 20.37 -11.01 50.49
CA SER A 39 21.75 -11.51 50.37
C SER A 39 21.91 -13.01 50.11
N ALA A 40 22.60 -13.27 49.01
CA ALA A 40 23.72 -14.22 48.78
C ALA A 40 23.83 -14.39 47.24
N SER A 41 24.86 -13.93 46.57
CA SER A 41 26.25 -14.33 46.38
C SER A 41 26.45 -15.79 46.03
N GLU A 42 27.13 -15.95 44.94
CA GLU A 42 28.32 -16.74 44.62
C GLU A 42 28.20 -17.35 43.23
N THR A 43 29.05 -17.05 42.38
CA THR A 43 30.46 -17.27 41.99
C THR A 43 30.63 -18.33 40.89
N VAL A 44 31.21 -17.83 39.82
CA VAL A 44 32.37 -18.27 39.04
C VAL A 44 32.52 -19.78 38.74
N SER A 45 32.66 -20.09 37.46
CA SER A 45 33.89 -20.79 37.02
C SER A 45 34.07 -20.71 35.50
N GLU A 46 35.23 -20.20 35.15
CA GLU A 46 35.92 -20.34 33.88
C GLU A 46 36.31 -21.82 33.63
N SER A 47 36.43 -22.21 32.37
CA SER A 47 37.48 -23.13 31.96
C SER A 47 37.78 -22.93 30.46
N GLU A 48 38.98 -22.41 30.25
CA GLU A 48 39.79 -22.54 29.03
C GLU A 48 40.16 -23.99 28.76
N THR A 49 40.32 -24.32 27.50
CA THR A 49 41.43 -25.20 26.95
C THR A 49 41.34 -25.07 25.42
N THR A 50 42.20 -24.38 24.79
CA THR A 50 43.58 -24.53 24.27
C THR A 50 43.85 -25.72 23.31
N ARG A 51 44.32 -25.28 22.10
CA ARG A 51 45.31 -25.92 21.19
C ARG A 51 44.78 -27.02 20.27
N GLN A 52 45.25 -27.17 19.02
CA GLN A 52 46.50 -26.86 18.29
C GLN A 52 46.19 -27.01 16.79
N SER A 53 46.59 -26.12 15.89
CA SER A 53 47.73 -26.07 14.98
C SER A 53 47.99 -27.32 14.11
N ASP A 54 48.06 -27.04 12.80
CA ASP A 54 49.11 -27.39 11.83
C ASP A 54 48.58 -27.03 10.43
N SER A 55 49.12 -26.13 9.74
CA SER A 55 50.39 -25.83 9.05
C SER A 55 50.49 -26.48 7.66
N LEU A 56 50.90 -25.61 6.72
CA LEU A 56 51.69 -25.79 5.51
C LEU A 56 50.96 -26.32 4.26
N ASN A 57 50.96 -25.65 3.11
CA ASN A 57 52.11 -25.26 2.29
C ASN A 57 51.65 -24.33 1.15
N GLU A 58 52.37 -23.22 1.00
CA GLU A 58 52.76 -22.68 -0.30
C GLU A 58 53.97 -23.46 -0.83
N PRO A 59 54.25 -23.49 -2.13
CA PRO A 59 55.25 -22.61 -2.69
C PRO A 59 54.96 -22.11 -4.11
N GLU A 60 55.43 -20.91 -4.29
CA GLU A 60 56.58 -20.41 -5.13
C GLU A 60 56.26 -20.06 -6.58
N LYS A 61 56.38 -18.80 -6.84
CA LYS A 61 57.21 -17.96 -7.74
C LYS A 61 58.13 -18.67 -8.73
N THR A 62 58.03 -18.26 -9.99
CA THR A 62 59.12 -17.89 -10.90
C THR A 62 58.54 -16.98 -11.98
N SER A 63 58.85 -15.72 -12.09
CA SER A 63 60.02 -14.91 -12.50
C SER A 63 60.36 -15.01 -13.96
N GLU A 64 60.28 -13.79 -14.60
CA GLU A 64 61.23 -13.24 -15.59
C GLU A 64 61.25 -13.86 -16.97
N THR A 65 61.13 -13.12 -18.07
CA THR A 65 62.13 -12.20 -18.57
C THR A 65 61.62 -11.44 -19.81
N GLU A 66 61.80 -10.13 -19.81
CA GLU A 66 62.01 -9.36 -21.04
C GLU A 66 63.37 -9.71 -21.65
N PRO A 67 63.63 -9.44 -22.91
CA PRO A 67 64.71 -8.52 -23.22
C PRO A 67 64.42 -7.49 -24.27
N GLU A 68 65.05 -6.37 -24.03
CA GLU A 68 65.33 -5.21 -24.84
C GLU A 68 66.14 -5.47 -26.12
N SER A 69 65.90 -4.55 -27.03
CA SER A 69 66.88 -3.75 -27.85
C SER A 69 67.76 -4.43 -28.89
N THR A 70 67.81 -3.86 -30.04
CA THR A 70 68.84 -2.93 -30.58
C THR A 70 68.57 -2.75 -32.06
N SER A 71 68.41 -1.57 -32.54
CA SER A 71 69.21 -0.51 -33.20
C SER A 71 69.98 -0.90 -34.44
N GLU A 72 69.95 0.12 -35.34
CA GLU A 72 70.90 0.43 -36.42
C GLU A 72 70.60 -0.19 -37.78
N SER A 73 70.66 0.49 -38.86
CA SER A 73 70.92 1.85 -39.36
C SER A 73 71.09 1.76 -40.86
N GLU A 74 70.81 2.91 -41.54
CA GLU A 74 71.32 3.34 -42.83
C GLU A 74 71.07 2.53 -44.10
N SER A 75 70.60 3.03 -45.21
CA SER A 75 71.06 4.25 -45.94
C SER A 75 70.17 4.52 -47.15
N GLU A 76 70.05 5.79 -47.43
CA GLU A 76 69.81 6.56 -48.68
C GLU A 76 69.56 5.82 -50.00
N SER A 77 68.43 6.23 -50.66
CA SER A 77 68.62 6.86 -52.01
C SER A 77 67.34 7.60 -52.45
N GLN A 78 67.57 8.81 -52.88
CA GLN A 78 66.61 9.75 -53.45
C GLN A 78 65.99 9.23 -54.72
N SER A 79 64.69 9.46 -54.92
CA SER A 79 64.16 9.86 -56.23
C SER A 79 62.90 10.71 -55.98
N GLU A 80 62.98 11.93 -56.32
CA GLU A 80 61.89 12.91 -56.47
C GLU A 80 60.89 12.37 -57.49
N SER A 81 59.64 12.27 -57.12
CA SER A 81 58.49 12.41 -58.02
C SER A 81 57.43 13.21 -57.29
N GLU A 82 57.25 14.45 -57.70
CA GLU A 82 56.04 15.21 -57.36
C GLU A 82 54.82 14.45 -57.79
N SER A 83 54.02 14.01 -56.78
CA SER A 83 52.61 13.72 -56.99
C SER A 83 51.85 14.53 -55.94
N GLY A 84 50.99 15.41 -56.44
CA GLY A 84 50.17 16.30 -55.63
C GLY A 84 49.43 15.51 -54.59
N THR A 85 49.67 15.79 -53.34
CA THR A 85 48.82 15.41 -52.21
C THR A 85 47.51 16.17 -52.41
N GLU A 86 46.52 15.49 -53.02
CA GLU A 86 45.11 15.76 -52.69
C GLU A 86 45.03 15.60 -51.20
N SER A 87 44.86 16.72 -50.47
CA SER A 87 44.50 16.68 -49.07
C SER A 87 43.14 15.93 -48.98
N GLU A 88 43.16 14.71 -48.52
CA GLU A 88 41.91 13.98 -48.25
C GLU A 88 41.06 14.91 -47.38
N LYS A 89 39.95 15.33 -47.95
CA LYS A 89 38.94 16.09 -47.22
C LYS A 89 38.57 15.26 -46.00
N PRO A 90 38.66 15.79 -44.78
CA PRO A 90 38.35 15.01 -43.59
C PRO A 90 36.96 14.37 -43.76
N MET A 91 36.88 13.07 -43.59
CA MET A 91 35.65 12.31 -43.74
C MET A 91 34.59 12.88 -42.81
N GLN A 92 33.50 13.39 -43.39
CA GLN A 92 32.40 13.93 -42.62
C GLN A 92 31.68 12.79 -41.88
N GLU A 93 31.45 12.94 -40.58
CA GLU A 93 30.81 11.93 -39.75
C GLU A 93 29.78 12.54 -38.80
N LEU A 94 28.75 11.76 -38.48
CA LEU A 94 27.87 11.94 -37.35
C LEU A 94 28.03 10.73 -36.45
N LYS A 95 28.38 10.96 -35.18
CA LYS A 95 28.58 9.87 -34.20
C LYS A 95 28.02 10.28 -32.85
N ILE A 96 27.23 9.43 -32.23
CA ILE A 96 26.82 9.55 -30.83
C ILE A 96 28.02 9.15 -29.97
N ILE A 97 28.42 10.03 -29.03
CA ILE A 97 29.56 9.84 -28.13
C ILE A 97 29.12 9.42 -26.71
N SER A 98 27.94 9.84 -26.29
CA SER A 98 27.37 9.45 -24.98
C SER A 98 25.85 9.44 -25.03
N PRO A 99 25.20 8.70 -24.15
CA PRO A 99 25.78 7.80 -23.15
C PRO A 99 26.10 6.40 -23.73
N GLU A 100 26.93 5.66 -23.02
CA GLU A 100 27.22 4.25 -23.29
C GLU A 100 27.03 3.42 -22.01
N GLY A 101 26.62 2.15 -22.17
CA GLY A 101 26.45 1.21 -21.04
C GLY A 101 25.33 1.59 -20.09
N VAL A 102 25.56 1.40 -18.79
CA VAL A 102 24.58 1.70 -17.72
C VAL A 102 24.75 3.14 -17.24
N VAL A 103 23.65 3.89 -17.28
CA VAL A 103 23.58 5.29 -16.85
C VAL A 103 22.77 5.46 -15.59
N TYR A 104 23.11 6.47 -14.82
CA TYR A 104 22.47 6.81 -13.56
C TYR A 104 21.75 8.15 -13.69
N PRO A 105 20.41 8.19 -13.75
CA PRO A 105 19.68 9.45 -13.82
C PRO A 105 19.60 10.15 -12.44
N TYR A 106 20.69 10.08 -11.69
CA TYR A 106 20.89 10.66 -10.36
C TYR A 106 22.14 11.52 -10.31
N ILE A 107 22.18 12.47 -9.37
CA ILE A 107 23.42 13.14 -9.03
C ILE A 107 24.40 12.17 -8.33
N ASP A 108 25.71 12.42 -8.44
CA ASP A 108 26.74 11.48 -7.97
C ASP A 108 26.60 11.10 -6.50
N ILE A 109 26.22 12.04 -5.64
CA ILE A 109 26.06 11.75 -4.20
C ILE A 109 24.94 10.73 -3.92
N VAL A 110 23.85 10.75 -4.71
CA VAL A 110 22.77 9.76 -4.64
C VAL A 110 23.25 8.41 -5.15
N LYS A 111 23.99 8.38 -6.25
CA LYS A 111 24.61 7.16 -6.77
C LYS A 111 25.52 6.53 -5.71
N ASN A 112 26.43 7.33 -5.15
CA ASN A 112 27.38 6.85 -4.13
C ASN A 112 26.67 6.30 -2.89
N TYR A 113 25.58 6.93 -2.45
CA TYR A 113 24.75 6.39 -1.37
C TYR A 113 24.14 5.04 -1.73
N LEU A 114 23.52 4.93 -2.90
CA LEU A 114 22.81 3.70 -3.32
C LEU A 114 23.76 2.50 -3.52
N GLU A 115 25.01 2.75 -3.93
CA GLU A 115 26.05 1.74 -4.12
C GLU A 115 26.77 1.39 -2.80
N SER A 116 26.55 2.17 -1.72
CA SER A 116 27.20 1.99 -0.43
C SER A 116 26.37 1.16 0.53
N ASP A 117 27.03 0.55 1.53
CA ASP A 117 26.40 -0.05 2.71
C ASP A 117 26.29 0.91 3.90
N LYS A 118 26.69 2.18 3.72
CA LYS A 118 26.68 3.20 4.75
C LYS A 118 25.31 3.88 4.88
N GLY A 119 25.07 4.49 6.05
CA GLY A 119 23.87 5.27 6.28
C GLY A 119 23.82 6.57 5.44
N VAL A 120 22.61 7.03 5.16
CA VAL A 120 22.37 8.23 4.35
C VAL A 120 23.00 9.49 4.96
N GLU A 121 23.22 9.51 6.27
CA GLU A 121 23.85 10.63 6.98
C GLU A 121 25.29 10.92 6.56
N GLU A 122 26.01 9.91 6.05
CA GLU A 122 27.37 10.09 5.53
C GLU A 122 27.40 10.77 4.16
N PHE A 123 26.27 10.76 3.44
CA PHE A 123 26.11 11.35 2.11
C PHE A 123 25.21 12.58 2.12
N TYR A 124 24.64 12.95 3.27
CA TYR A 124 23.66 14.01 3.33
C TYR A 124 24.28 15.37 3.02
N GLU A 125 23.87 15.91 1.88
CA GLU A 125 24.05 17.30 1.50
C GLU A 125 22.71 17.87 1.07
N LYS A 126 22.46 19.14 1.37
CA LYS A 126 21.22 19.82 0.96
C LYS A 126 21.29 20.20 -0.53
N VAL A 127 21.04 19.22 -1.38
CA VAL A 127 21.22 19.34 -2.84
C VAL A 127 19.98 19.89 -3.58
N GLY A 128 18.81 19.82 -2.98
CA GLY A 128 17.56 20.29 -3.57
C GLY A 128 16.86 19.28 -4.48
N ASN A 129 17.59 18.56 -5.33
CA ASN A 129 17.05 17.54 -6.23
C ASN A 129 18.01 16.36 -6.35
N ALA A 130 17.46 15.16 -6.35
CA ALA A 130 18.21 13.91 -6.48
C ALA A 130 18.44 13.46 -7.94
N TYR A 131 17.65 13.96 -8.89
CA TYR A 131 17.71 13.56 -10.28
C TYR A 131 18.83 14.31 -11.05
N ALA A 132 19.39 13.62 -12.03
CA ALA A 132 20.27 14.20 -13.06
C ALA A 132 19.74 13.84 -14.45
N PRO A 133 20.06 14.65 -15.49
CA PRO A 133 19.74 14.27 -16.85
C PRO A 133 20.63 13.13 -17.33
N VAL A 134 20.09 12.31 -18.22
CA VAL A 134 20.90 11.49 -19.12
C VAL A 134 21.15 12.31 -20.38
N THR A 135 22.40 12.65 -20.63
CA THR A 135 22.76 13.53 -21.73
C THR A 135 23.13 12.69 -22.96
N ILE A 136 22.35 12.83 -24.02
CA ILE A 136 22.74 12.37 -25.36
C ILE A 136 23.69 13.40 -25.93
N GLU A 137 24.91 13.00 -26.27
CA GLU A 137 25.90 13.85 -26.86
C GLU A 137 26.45 13.25 -28.16
N TRP A 138 26.64 14.08 -29.17
CA TRP A 138 27.09 13.62 -30.45
C TRP A 138 28.12 14.60 -31.07
N LYS A 139 29.00 14.06 -31.86
CA LYS A 139 29.90 14.79 -32.74
C LYS A 139 29.27 14.83 -34.13
N ASN A 140 29.30 16.00 -34.75
CA ASN A 140 28.84 16.20 -36.10
C ASN A 140 29.86 17.06 -36.85
N THR A 141 30.39 16.55 -37.96
CA THR A 141 31.36 17.27 -38.78
C THR A 141 30.80 17.65 -40.17
N TYR A 142 29.49 17.38 -40.40
CA TYR A 142 28.81 17.85 -41.60
C TYR A 142 28.64 19.36 -41.57
N GLU A 143 28.86 20.00 -42.72
CA GLU A 143 28.61 21.43 -42.92
C GLU A 143 27.15 21.67 -43.29
N ASN A 144 26.67 22.90 -43.05
CA ASN A 144 25.32 23.36 -43.43
C ASN A 144 24.17 22.52 -42.83
N VAL A 145 24.31 22.07 -41.59
CA VAL A 145 23.24 21.38 -40.87
C VAL A 145 22.17 22.40 -40.49
N ARG A 146 20.95 22.16 -40.96
CA ARG A 146 19.77 22.98 -40.69
C ARG A 146 19.19 22.68 -39.35
N SER A 147 18.95 21.39 -39.07
CA SER A 147 18.40 20.92 -37.81
C SER A 147 18.96 19.53 -37.44
N VAL A 148 18.87 19.21 -36.17
CA VAL A 148 19.16 17.86 -35.66
C VAL A 148 17.92 17.29 -35.00
N LYS A 149 17.49 16.13 -35.46
CA LYS A 149 16.41 15.39 -34.86
C LYS A 149 16.99 14.30 -33.94
N VAL A 150 16.60 14.29 -32.69
CA VAL A 150 16.94 13.24 -31.71
C VAL A 150 15.72 12.46 -31.37
N GLU A 151 15.78 11.17 -31.59
CA GLU A 151 14.71 10.20 -31.30
C GLU A 151 15.23 9.19 -30.29
N TYR A 152 14.39 8.83 -29.31
CA TYR A 152 14.72 7.74 -28.38
C TYR A 152 13.50 6.90 -28.07
N SER A 153 13.71 5.60 -27.94
CA SER A 153 12.66 4.60 -27.72
C SER A 153 13.17 3.45 -26.86
N VAL A 154 12.24 2.74 -26.21
CA VAL A 154 12.51 1.44 -25.58
C VAL A 154 12.50 0.29 -26.59
N SER A 155 12.04 0.54 -27.79
CA SER A 155 12.00 -0.41 -28.90
C SER A 155 13.14 -0.16 -29.87
N GLU A 156 13.83 -1.23 -30.29
CA GLU A 156 14.98 -1.17 -31.21
C GLU A 156 14.59 -0.65 -32.59
N ASP A 157 13.37 -0.95 -33.03
CA ASP A 157 12.80 -0.45 -34.28
C ASP A 157 12.35 1.01 -34.23
N MET A 158 12.58 1.69 -33.09
CA MET A 158 12.16 3.07 -32.81
C MET A 158 10.64 3.27 -32.79
N SER A 159 9.84 2.21 -32.69
CA SER A 159 8.40 2.33 -32.52
C SER A 159 8.07 3.08 -31.23
N GLY A 160 7.12 4.02 -31.30
CA GLY A 160 6.75 4.88 -30.16
C GLY A 160 7.84 5.84 -29.69
N ALA A 161 8.82 6.17 -30.54
CA ALA A 161 9.91 7.07 -30.17
C ALA A 161 9.41 8.46 -29.78
N GLU A 162 9.97 8.98 -28.70
CA GLU A 162 9.91 10.40 -28.37
C GLU A 162 10.91 11.15 -29.27
N THR A 163 10.48 12.27 -29.83
CA THR A 163 11.26 13.05 -30.81
C THR A 163 11.45 14.48 -30.35
N THR A 164 12.67 14.98 -30.48
CA THR A 164 13.01 16.37 -30.26
C THR A 164 13.77 16.92 -31.48
N GLU A 165 13.33 18.02 -32.05
CA GLU A 165 14.04 18.73 -33.08
C GLU A 165 14.83 19.91 -32.49
N LEU A 166 16.07 20.03 -32.86
CA LEU A 166 17.02 21.03 -32.37
C LEU A 166 17.65 21.80 -33.54
N GLU A 167 18.17 22.97 -33.24
CA GLU A 167 18.96 23.75 -34.22
C GLU A 167 20.24 22.99 -34.61
N GLY A 168 20.67 23.12 -35.86
CA GLY A 168 21.76 22.35 -36.45
C GLY A 168 23.11 22.42 -35.74
N TYR A 169 23.36 23.46 -34.96
CA TYR A 169 24.59 23.63 -34.18
C TYR A 169 24.58 22.90 -32.81
N LYS A 170 23.48 22.40 -32.40
CA LYS A 170 23.36 21.63 -31.12
C LYS A 170 24.08 20.32 -31.25
N THR A 171 24.75 19.92 -30.14
CA THR A 171 25.52 18.67 -30.05
C THR A 171 25.12 17.83 -28.85
N LYS A 172 24.08 18.25 -28.09
CA LYS A 172 23.59 17.50 -26.92
C LYS A 172 22.13 17.77 -26.62
N LEU A 173 21.50 16.78 -26.02
CA LEU A 173 20.13 16.81 -25.50
C LEU A 173 20.09 16.14 -24.11
N ASN A 174 19.47 16.78 -23.14
CA ASN A 174 19.26 16.26 -21.81
C ASN A 174 17.89 15.56 -21.72
N LEU A 175 17.91 14.28 -21.41
CA LEU A 175 16.71 13.48 -21.16
C LEU A 175 16.44 13.34 -19.67
N TYR A 176 15.18 13.44 -19.28
CA TYR A 176 14.72 13.28 -17.91
C TYR A 176 13.59 12.26 -17.85
N ASN A 177 13.29 11.79 -16.66
CA ASN A 177 12.12 10.93 -16.39
C ASN A 177 12.11 9.58 -17.15
N LEU A 178 13.28 9.12 -17.57
CA LEU A 178 13.42 7.82 -18.21
C LEU A 178 12.96 6.69 -17.27
N LEU A 179 12.48 5.60 -17.83
CA LEU A 179 12.15 4.40 -17.06
C LEU A 179 13.43 3.82 -16.44
N LYS A 180 13.32 3.29 -15.24
CA LYS A 180 14.39 2.64 -14.50
C LYS A 180 14.63 1.22 -15.01
N GLY A 181 15.88 0.74 -15.03
CA GLY A 181 16.26 -0.61 -15.44
C GLY A 181 15.77 -0.93 -16.86
N THR A 182 15.95 0.02 -17.79
CA THR A 182 15.35 -0.05 -19.12
C THR A 182 16.38 0.29 -20.18
N LYS A 183 16.47 -0.55 -21.20
CA LYS A 183 17.30 -0.27 -22.37
C LYS A 183 16.60 0.73 -23.28
N TYR A 184 17.35 1.74 -23.70
CA TYR A 184 16.92 2.76 -24.64
C TYR A 184 17.77 2.71 -25.91
N TYR A 185 17.12 2.89 -27.02
CA TYR A 185 17.74 3.09 -28.33
C TYR A 185 17.62 4.55 -28.72
N VAL A 186 18.68 5.10 -29.28
CA VAL A 186 18.78 6.51 -29.66
C VAL A 186 19.18 6.61 -31.12
N ARG A 187 18.50 7.51 -31.83
CA ARG A 187 18.85 7.90 -33.19
C ARG A 187 19.01 9.42 -33.23
N VAL A 188 20.18 9.88 -33.69
CA VAL A 188 20.45 11.28 -33.99
C VAL A 188 20.51 11.42 -35.49
N THR A 189 19.72 12.33 -36.05
CA THR A 189 19.68 12.61 -37.51
C THR A 189 19.97 14.07 -37.77
N ALA A 190 21.06 14.34 -38.46
CA ALA A 190 21.39 15.66 -38.98
C ALA A 190 20.71 15.88 -40.34
N VAL A 191 19.92 16.93 -40.44
CA VAL A 191 19.25 17.37 -41.67
C VAL A 191 20.01 18.49 -42.29
N LEU A 192 20.60 18.25 -43.45
CA LEU A 192 21.43 19.25 -44.18
C LEU A 192 20.53 20.26 -44.90
N ALA A 193 21.12 21.42 -45.28
CA ALA A 193 20.38 22.48 -45.97
C ALA A 193 19.73 22.02 -47.28
N GLY A 194 20.31 21.02 -47.96
CA GLY A 194 19.78 20.39 -49.17
C GLY A 194 18.66 19.36 -48.92
N GLY A 195 18.31 19.09 -47.68
CA GLY A 195 17.29 18.09 -47.30
C GLY A 195 17.84 16.66 -47.14
N GLU A 196 19.14 16.45 -47.34
CA GLU A 196 19.78 15.16 -47.08
C GLU A 196 19.83 14.89 -45.58
N GLU A 197 19.63 13.65 -45.17
CA GLU A 197 19.64 13.19 -43.78
C GLU A 197 20.85 12.26 -43.54
N LYS A 198 21.55 12.50 -42.43
CA LYS A 198 22.64 11.63 -41.94
C LYS A 198 22.29 11.19 -40.52
N SER A 199 22.26 9.88 -40.28
CA SER A 199 21.84 9.33 -39.00
C SER A 199 22.93 8.50 -38.33
N ALA A 200 22.98 8.58 -37.00
CA ALA A 200 23.76 7.71 -36.14
C ALA A 200 22.83 7.07 -35.11
N VAL A 201 23.11 5.83 -34.68
CA VAL A 201 22.34 5.10 -33.68
C VAL A 201 23.23 4.62 -32.56
N SER A 202 22.68 4.55 -31.36
CA SER A 202 23.35 4.04 -30.16
C SER A 202 22.31 3.45 -29.22
N SER A 203 22.74 2.82 -28.13
CA SER A 203 21.86 2.39 -27.06
C SER A 203 22.55 2.52 -25.72
N PHE A 204 21.76 2.67 -24.68
CA PHE A 204 22.20 2.67 -23.27
C PHE A 204 21.14 2.02 -22.41
N GLU A 205 21.48 1.72 -21.16
CA GLU A 205 20.54 1.19 -20.18
C GLU A 205 20.51 2.07 -18.93
N THR A 206 19.35 2.36 -18.39
CA THR A 206 19.22 3.04 -17.11
C THR A 206 19.43 2.06 -15.97
N THR A 207 20.11 2.50 -14.91
CA THR A 207 20.34 1.67 -13.72
C THR A 207 19.04 1.13 -13.12
N ASP A 208 19.13 -0.05 -12.48
CA ASP A 208 18.04 -0.62 -11.69
C ASP A 208 18.16 -0.32 -10.18
N LEU A 209 19.14 0.47 -9.76
CA LEU A 209 19.32 0.88 -8.37
C LEU A 209 18.36 2.01 -7.98
N GLY A 210 17.99 2.05 -6.69
CA GLY A 210 17.24 3.13 -6.07
C GLY A 210 15.83 3.33 -6.64
N ALA A 211 15.28 4.52 -6.43
CA ALA A 211 13.97 4.92 -6.92
C ALA A 211 14.08 5.66 -8.27
N ARG A 212 13.03 5.60 -9.08
CA ARG A 212 12.91 6.44 -10.26
C ARG A 212 12.49 7.85 -9.86
N PHE A 213 13.45 8.77 -9.78
CA PHE A 213 13.14 10.18 -9.54
C PHE A 213 12.54 10.83 -10.77
N MET A 214 11.58 11.72 -10.52
CA MET A 214 10.87 12.47 -11.56
C MET A 214 11.18 13.95 -11.45
N LYS A 215 11.59 14.55 -12.56
CA LYS A 215 11.67 16.01 -12.71
C LYS A 215 10.29 16.54 -13.07
N ILE A 216 9.59 17.09 -12.10
CA ILE A 216 8.32 17.80 -12.28
C ILE A 216 8.55 19.25 -11.90
N ASP A 217 8.27 20.16 -12.83
CA ASP A 217 8.56 21.57 -12.62
C ASP A 217 7.69 22.18 -11.51
N GLY A 218 8.36 22.76 -10.51
CA GLY A 218 7.74 23.35 -9.32
C GLY A 218 7.46 22.38 -8.18
N ILE A 219 7.67 21.06 -8.34
CA ILE A 219 7.44 20.07 -7.29
C ILE A 219 8.73 19.29 -6.99
N PHE A 220 8.91 18.95 -5.72
CA PHE A 220 10.10 18.27 -5.22
C PHE A 220 9.76 16.89 -4.67
N ASN A 221 10.81 16.07 -4.52
CA ASN A 221 10.72 14.73 -3.93
C ASN A 221 9.81 13.77 -4.71
N VAL A 222 9.62 14.00 -6.02
CA VAL A 222 8.74 13.18 -6.84
C VAL A 222 9.46 11.91 -7.27
N ARG A 223 8.82 10.77 -7.01
CA ARG A 223 9.31 9.43 -7.39
C ARG A 223 8.16 8.56 -7.89
N ASP A 224 8.51 7.66 -8.81
CA ASP A 224 7.65 6.53 -9.18
C ASP A 224 7.85 5.40 -8.16
N LEU A 225 6.79 4.83 -7.65
CA LEU A 225 6.80 3.67 -6.73
C LEU A 225 6.93 2.33 -7.47
N GLY A 226 7.00 2.35 -8.80
CA GLY A 226 7.25 1.20 -9.64
C GLY A 226 8.72 0.98 -9.99
N GLY A 227 9.00 -0.09 -10.73
CA GLY A 227 10.32 -0.47 -11.19
C GLY A 227 11.16 -1.23 -10.15
N TYR A 228 10.58 -1.69 -9.06
CA TYR A 228 11.26 -2.53 -8.07
C TYR A 228 11.08 -4.01 -8.39
N THR A 229 12.11 -4.80 -8.13
CA THR A 229 12.05 -6.26 -8.20
C THR A 229 11.56 -6.80 -6.87
N THR A 230 10.56 -7.65 -6.90
CA THR A 230 9.99 -8.31 -5.72
C THR A 230 10.78 -9.57 -5.36
N ALA A 231 10.58 -10.10 -4.16
CA ALA A 231 11.18 -11.37 -3.73
C ALA A 231 10.78 -12.58 -4.61
N SER A 232 9.68 -12.48 -5.37
CA SER A 232 9.28 -13.49 -6.36
C SER A 232 9.91 -13.29 -7.74
N GLY A 233 10.78 -12.29 -7.92
CA GLY A 233 11.41 -11.95 -9.19
C GLY A 233 10.53 -11.16 -10.15
N GLU A 234 9.30 -10.82 -9.76
CA GLU A 234 8.41 -9.98 -10.56
C GLU A 234 8.81 -8.51 -10.43
N ARG A 235 8.57 -7.74 -11.48
CA ARG A 235 8.86 -6.31 -11.48
C ARG A 235 7.58 -5.50 -11.32
N THR A 236 7.59 -4.53 -10.41
CA THR A 236 6.47 -3.61 -10.23
C THR A 236 6.37 -2.64 -11.42
N LEU A 237 5.12 -2.38 -11.87
CA LEU A 237 4.88 -1.50 -13.01
C LEU A 237 5.28 -0.06 -12.70
N GLN A 238 6.01 0.55 -13.60
CA GLN A 238 6.29 1.98 -13.60
C GLN A 238 5.13 2.76 -14.24
N ASN A 239 5.06 4.05 -13.97
CA ASN A 239 4.01 4.98 -14.44
C ASN A 239 2.60 4.68 -13.89
N MET A 240 2.50 3.97 -12.78
CA MET A 240 1.20 3.67 -12.14
C MET A 240 0.99 4.47 -10.86
N PHE A 241 1.99 4.57 -10.01
CA PHE A 241 1.85 5.16 -8.70
C PHE A 241 3.06 6.04 -8.38
N PHE A 242 2.79 7.33 -8.26
CA PHE A 242 3.81 8.34 -7.97
C PHE A 242 3.62 8.89 -6.56
N ARG A 243 4.72 9.23 -5.91
CA ARG A 243 4.76 9.95 -4.64
C ARG A 243 5.53 11.25 -4.76
N GLY A 244 5.20 12.25 -3.94
CA GLY A 244 5.95 13.49 -3.94
C GLY A 244 5.46 14.50 -2.91
N GLY A 245 5.98 15.74 -3.01
CA GLY A 245 5.55 16.86 -2.19
C GLY A 245 4.20 17.44 -2.62
N ALA A 246 3.67 18.36 -1.82
CA ALA A 246 2.41 19.05 -2.07
C ALA A 246 2.45 19.82 -3.39
N LEU A 247 1.31 19.87 -4.04
CA LEU A 247 1.15 20.52 -5.35
C LEU A 247 0.93 22.02 -5.26
N SER A 248 0.58 22.53 -4.08
CA SER A 248 0.28 23.94 -3.83
C SER A 248 1.13 24.47 -2.69
N PRO A 249 1.76 25.67 -2.84
CA PRO A 249 2.58 26.31 -1.82
C PRO A 249 1.75 26.98 -0.71
N GLU A 250 0.47 27.19 -0.94
CA GLU A 250 -0.38 28.03 -0.09
C GLU A 250 -0.60 27.43 1.29
N SER A 251 -0.29 26.13 1.46
CA SER A 251 -0.46 25.42 2.72
C SER A 251 0.60 25.70 3.79
N HIS A 252 1.76 26.28 3.46
CA HIS A 252 2.84 26.45 4.41
C HIS A 252 3.74 27.60 4.01
N GLY A 253 3.56 28.76 4.41
CA GLY A 253 4.39 29.94 4.13
C GLY A 253 5.93 29.78 4.23
N TRP A 254 6.43 28.56 4.33
CA TRP A 254 7.85 28.20 4.38
C TRP A 254 8.42 27.74 3.04
N TYR A 255 7.56 27.39 2.07
CA TYR A 255 7.96 26.86 0.77
C TYR A 255 7.24 27.59 -0.39
N ASP A 256 7.25 28.92 -0.36
CA ASP A 256 6.58 29.76 -1.36
C ASP A 256 7.01 29.47 -2.80
N TYR A 257 8.18 28.84 -2.97
CA TYR A 257 8.72 28.42 -4.26
C TYR A 257 8.26 27.04 -4.74
N VAL A 258 7.57 26.26 -3.87
CA VAL A 258 7.03 24.95 -4.21
C VAL A 258 5.63 25.14 -4.77
N LYS A 259 5.56 25.39 -6.07
CA LYS A 259 4.30 25.56 -6.79
C LYS A 259 4.34 24.81 -8.11
N LEU A 260 3.41 23.91 -8.30
CA LEU A 260 3.25 23.21 -9.56
C LEU A 260 3.08 24.23 -10.69
N SER A 261 4.08 24.31 -11.58
CA SER A 261 4.06 25.21 -12.73
C SER A 261 3.11 24.72 -13.81
N ASP A 262 2.81 25.54 -14.79
CA ASP A 262 1.93 25.13 -15.90
C ASP A 262 2.59 24.04 -16.77
N SER A 263 3.94 24.05 -16.92
CA SER A 263 4.65 22.94 -17.55
C SER A 263 4.57 21.65 -16.73
N GLY A 264 4.68 21.75 -15.42
CA GLY A 264 4.49 20.61 -14.50
C GLY A 264 3.08 20.05 -14.55
N LYS A 265 2.04 20.91 -14.53
CA LYS A 265 0.62 20.50 -14.70
C LYS A 265 0.42 19.74 -16.01
N LYS A 266 0.94 20.31 -17.12
CA LYS A 266 0.84 19.68 -18.43
C LYS A 266 1.54 18.32 -18.45
N TYR A 267 2.74 18.22 -17.88
CA TYR A 267 3.49 16.97 -17.82
C TYR A 267 2.73 15.91 -17.02
N MET A 268 2.21 16.25 -15.82
CA MET A 268 1.48 15.32 -14.97
C MET A 268 0.17 14.84 -15.61
N SER A 269 -0.55 15.73 -16.30
CA SER A 269 -1.83 15.38 -16.91
C SER A 269 -1.68 14.67 -18.26
N GLU A 270 -0.77 15.13 -19.15
CA GLU A 270 -0.66 14.63 -20.53
C GLU A 270 0.36 13.50 -20.69
N LYS A 271 1.52 13.59 -20.03
CA LYS A 271 2.60 12.58 -20.16
C LYS A 271 2.45 11.46 -19.12
N LEU A 272 2.18 11.79 -17.86
CA LEU A 272 1.97 10.79 -16.82
C LEU A 272 0.51 10.31 -16.77
N GLY A 273 -0.43 11.07 -17.30
CA GLY A 273 -1.84 10.73 -17.35
C GLY A 273 -2.46 10.56 -15.95
N ILE A 274 -2.00 11.32 -14.94
CA ILE A 274 -2.48 11.21 -13.56
C ILE A 274 -4.00 11.38 -13.54
N LYS A 275 -4.69 10.37 -12.99
CA LYS A 275 -6.15 10.38 -12.86
C LYS A 275 -6.62 10.78 -11.47
N THR A 276 -5.84 10.47 -10.46
CA THR A 276 -6.23 10.75 -9.08
C THR A 276 -5.07 11.34 -8.30
N ASP A 277 -5.39 12.39 -7.58
CA ASP A 277 -4.53 13.12 -6.65
C ASP A 277 -4.93 12.74 -5.23
N PHE A 278 -4.08 11.95 -4.55
CA PHE A 278 -4.28 11.49 -3.18
C PHE A 278 -3.60 12.45 -2.20
N ASP A 279 -4.36 13.34 -1.62
CA ASP A 279 -3.87 14.25 -0.58
C ASP A 279 -4.03 13.59 0.81
N LEU A 280 -2.90 13.26 1.42
CA LEU A 280 -2.83 12.64 2.75
C LEU A 280 -2.88 13.69 3.89
N ARG A 281 -2.96 14.97 3.58
CA ARG A 281 -3.06 16.04 4.58
C ARG A 281 -4.48 16.11 5.14
N SER A 282 -4.59 16.54 6.39
CA SER A 282 -5.86 16.86 7.02
C SER A 282 -6.18 18.35 6.92
N ALA A 283 -7.43 18.72 7.15
CA ALA A 283 -7.76 20.12 7.37
C ALA A 283 -7.11 20.63 8.69
N PRO A 284 -6.51 21.83 8.77
CA PRO A 284 -6.52 22.87 7.72
C PRO A 284 -5.35 22.82 6.75
N GLU A 285 -4.44 21.84 6.83
CA GLU A 285 -3.22 21.79 6.01
C GLU A 285 -3.51 21.73 4.50
N ASN A 286 -4.65 21.16 4.10
CA ASN A 286 -5.07 21.06 2.70
C ASN A 286 -5.73 22.35 2.18
N LEU A 287 -5.89 23.38 3.01
CA LEU A 287 -6.47 24.71 2.71
C LEU A 287 -7.85 24.69 2.06
N GLY A 288 -8.60 23.61 2.22
CA GLY A 288 -9.93 23.49 1.65
C GLY A 288 -9.94 23.42 0.12
N LEU A 289 -8.87 22.96 -0.51
CA LEU A 289 -8.84 22.68 -1.94
C LEU A 289 -9.97 21.70 -2.29
N THR A 290 -10.75 22.04 -3.29
CA THR A 290 -11.88 21.22 -3.77
C THR A 290 -11.61 20.53 -5.09
N VAL A 291 -10.52 20.91 -5.76
CA VAL A 291 -10.08 20.37 -7.06
C VAL A 291 -8.57 20.15 -7.02
N SER A 292 -8.10 19.14 -7.74
CA SER A 292 -6.67 18.93 -7.91
C SER A 292 -6.01 20.02 -8.73
N PRO A 293 -4.81 20.47 -8.38
CA PRO A 293 -4.00 21.32 -9.26
C PRO A 293 -3.57 20.63 -10.56
N ILE A 294 -3.66 19.29 -10.64
CA ILE A 294 -3.38 18.53 -11.87
C ILE A 294 -4.65 18.54 -12.73
N PRO A 295 -4.61 19.06 -13.96
CA PRO A 295 -5.77 19.09 -14.84
C PRO A 295 -6.37 17.69 -15.06
N ASN A 296 -7.70 17.59 -14.97
CA ASN A 296 -8.47 16.38 -15.15
C ASN A 296 -8.26 15.29 -14.09
N ALA A 297 -7.40 15.49 -13.09
CA ALA A 297 -7.25 14.55 -11.98
C ALA A 297 -8.34 14.80 -10.92
N LYS A 298 -8.86 13.71 -10.35
CA LYS A 298 -9.78 13.76 -9.22
C LYS A 298 -9.01 13.96 -7.93
N LEU A 299 -9.36 14.95 -7.13
CA LEU A 299 -8.80 15.13 -5.79
C LEU A 299 -9.53 14.25 -4.79
N GLU A 300 -8.78 13.46 -4.02
CA GLU A 300 -9.30 12.64 -2.92
C GLU A 300 -8.48 12.88 -1.64
N TYR A 301 -9.18 13.20 -0.54
CA TYR A 301 -8.58 13.46 0.76
C TYR A 301 -8.65 12.25 1.68
N TYR A 302 -7.52 11.95 2.36
CA TYR A 302 -7.45 10.80 3.27
C TYR A 302 -7.04 11.16 4.70
N GLY A 303 -6.42 12.30 4.95
CA GLY A 303 -6.11 12.82 6.28
C GLY A 303 -5.48 11.80 7.23
N VAL A 304 -4.28 11.30 6.93
CA VAL A 304 -3.53 10.37 7.78
C VAL A 304 -2.32 11.06 8.40
N ASN A 305 -1.88 10.58 9.56
CA ASN A 305 -0.56 10.86 10.10
C ASN A 305 0.41 9.73 9.75
N GLY A 306 1.74 9.99 9.84
CA GLY A 306 2.77 9.03 9.45
C GLY A 306 3.18 8.08 10.57
N TYR A 307 4.02 7.10 10.21
CA TYR A 307 4.72 6.20 11.13
C TYR A 307 3.80 5.38 12.03
N LEU A 308 3.95 5.47 13.35
CA LEU A 308 3.16 4.70 14.31
C LEU A 308 1.66 5.00 14.27
N SER A 309 1.26 6.14 13.71
CA SER A 309 -0.16 6.46 13.49
C SER A 309 -0.84 5.49 12.54
N ALA A 310 -0.09 4.79 11.68
CA ALA A 310 -0.65 3.72 10.86
C ALA A 310 -1.34 2.62 11.69
N PHE A 311 -0.90 2.40 12.92
CA PHE A 311 -1.46 1.37 13.81
C PHE A 311 -2.58 1.88 14.72
N THR A 312 -2.82 3.19 14.78
CA THR A 312 -3.85 3.81 15.61
C THR A 312 -4.95 4.50 14.80
N GLU A 313 -4.62 5.05 13.63
CA GLU A 313 -5.58 5.69 12.71
C GLU A 313 -6.09 4.69 11.65
N THR A 314 -6.40 3.49 12.08
CA THR A 314 -6.68 2.33 11.23
C THR A 314 -7.78 2.57 10.20
N ALA A 315 -8.84 3.29 10.57
CA ALA A 315 -9.95 3.62 9.67
C ALA A 315 -9.54 4.52 8.50
N ALA A 316 -8.61 5.47 8.75
CA ALA A 316 -8.10 6.34 7.70
C ALA A 316 -7.16 5.58 6.75
N TYR A 317 -6.26 4.77 7.28
CA TYR A 317 -5.38 3.91 6.48
C TYR A 317 -6.15 2.87 5.66
N ARG A 318 -7.20 2.26 6.24
CA ARG A 318 -8.10 1.38 5.50
C ARG A 318 -8.68 2.06 4.26
N LYS A 319 -9.16 3.31 4.40
CA LYS A 319 -9.72 4.06 3.25
C LYS A 319 -8.67 4.27 2.15
N VAL A 320 -7.42 4.58 2.51
CA VAL A 320 -6.32 4.73 1.54
C VAL A 320 -6.13 3.43 0.77
N PHE A 321 -6.00 2.28 1.46
CA PHE A 321 -5.77 1.00 0.80
C PHE A 321 -6.98 0.53 0.00
N SER A 322 -8.20 0.75 0.50
CA SER A 322 -9.41 0.47 -0.26
C SER A 322 -9.45 1.26 -1.57
N ALA A 323 -9.08 2.54 -1.55
CA ALA A 323 -8.99 3.34 -2.76
C ALA A 323 -7.87 2.87 -3.71
N LEU A 324 -6.71 2.48 -3.19
CA LEU A 324 -5.60 1.94 -3.98
C LEU A 324 -5.93 0.57 -4.61
N SER A 325 -6.96 -0.13 -4.16
CA SER A 325 -7.42 -1.37 -4.78
C SER A 325 -8.25 -1.18 -6.05
N ASP A 326 -8.61 0.06 -6.37
CA ASP A 326 -9.42 0.40 -7.53
C ASP A 326 -8.55 0.85 -8.71
N LYS A 327 -8.43 0.00 -9.72
CA LYS A 327 -7.64 0.24 -10.94
C LYS A 327 -8.06 1.51 -11.69
N SER A 328 -9.31 1.93 -11.59
CA SER A 328 -9.82 3.11 -12.31
C SER A 328 -9.14 4.42 -11.85
N ARG A 329 -8.59 4.45 -10.63
CA ARG A 329 -7.89 5.59 -10.06
C ARG A 329 -6.48 5.80 -10.61
N TYR A 330 -5.89 4.76 -11.21
CA TYR A 330 -4.51 4.82 -11.68
C TYR A 330 -4.38 5.45 -13.09
N PRO A 331 -3.29 6.18 -13.37
CA PRO A 331 -2.16 6.50 -12.46
C PRO A 331 -2.53 7.44 -11.32
N VAL A 332 -1.92 7.21 -10.14
CA VAL A 332 -2.14 7.99 -8.90
C VAL A 332 -0.91 8.84 -8.60
N TYR A 333 -1.14 10.09 -8.19
CA TYR A 333 -0.13 10.90 -7.51
C TYR A 333 -0.52 11.04 -6.03
N MET A 334 0.33 10.58 -5.13
CA MET A 334 0.09 10.61 -3.69
C MET A 334 1.06 11.56 -3.00
N HIS A 335 0.53 12.45 -2.19
CA HIS A 335 1.36 13.44 -1.50
C HIS A 335 0.89 13.77 -0.08
N CYS A 336 1.80 14.34 0.70
CA CYS A 336 1.51 15.11 1.89
C CYS A 336 2.15 16.49 1.73
N THR A 337 2.71 17.09 2.75
CA THR A 337 3.45 18.36 2.61
C THR A 337 4.79 18.15 1.91
N GLY A 338 5.66 17.33 2.46
CA GLY A 338 6.99 17.05 1.90
C GLY A 338 7.08 15.77 1.06
N GLY A 339 6.01 14.97 0.99
CA GLY A 339 6.09 13.64 0.40
C GLY A 339 6.98 12.66 1.16
N ALA A 340 7.38 13.00 2.39
CA ALA A 340 8.36 12.29 3.20
C ALA A 340 7.70 11.28 4.17
N ASP A 341 6.95 11.78 5.15
CA ASP A 341 6.57 11.02 6.34
C ASP A 341 5.25 10.24 6.14
N ARG A 342 4.11 10.90 6.00
CA ARG A 342 2.80 10.29 5.71
C ARG A 342 2.83 9.49 4.42
N THR A 343 3.31 10.14 3.38
CA THR A 343 3.51 9.53 2.05
C THR A 343 4.50 8.38 2.11
N GLY A 344 5.62 8.54 2.85
CA GLY A 344 6.62 7.50 3.05
C GLY A 344 6.06 6.26 3.76
N THR A 345 5.20 6.45 4.76
CA THR A 345 4.55 5.35 5.48
C THR A 345 3.64 4.53 4.55
N VAL A 346 2.79 5.18 3.77
CA VAL A 346 1.91 4.48 2.81
C VAL A 346 2.73 3.82 1.71
N SER A 347 3.74 4.49 1.17
CA SER A 347 4.63 3.94 0.13
C SER A 347 5.36 2.69 0.60
N PHE A 348 5.89 2.72 1.83
CA PHE A 348 6.53 1.57 2.46
C PHE A 348 5.57 0.38 2.54
N LEU A 349 4.36 0.60 3.06
CA LEU A 349 3.35 -0.45 3.21
C LEU A 349 2.93 -1.05 1.86
N VAL A 350 2.74 -0.22 0.85
CA VAL A 350 2.38 -0.70 -0.50
C VAL A 350 3.51 -1.55 -1.08
N ASN A 351 4.75 -1.06 -1.09
CA ASN A 351 5.87 -1.79 -1.67
C ASN A 351 6.28 -3.02 -0.84
N ALA A 352 6.13 -2.98 0.49
CA ALA A 352 6.29 -4.16 1.35
C ALA A 352 5.24 -5.24 1.03
N LEU A 353 3.96 -4.85 0.79
CA LEU A 353 2.91 -5.76 0.34
C LEU A 353 3.23 -6.39 -1.01
N LEU A 354 3.91 -5.67 -1.91
CA LEU A 354 4.36 -6.21 -3.20
C LEU A 354 5.51 -7.20 -3.05
N GLY A 355 6.21 -7.19 -1.92
CA GLY A 355 7.35 -8.06 -1.63
C GLY A 355 8.69 -7.46 -2.06
N VAL A 356 8.80 -6.13 -2.12
CA VAL A 356 10.08 -5.44 -2.25
C VAL A 356 10.87 -5.63 -0.95
N ASP A 357 12.17 -5.83 -1.05
CA ASP A 357 13.04 -6.10 0.10
C ASP A 357 13.14 -4.88 1.04
N GLU A 358 13.39 -5.18 2.33
CA GLU A 358 13.38 -4.16 3.39
C GLU A 358 14.46 -3.08 3.18
N ARG A 359 15.64 -3.44 2.69
CA ARG A 359 16.73 -2.47 2.43
C ARG A 359 16.29 -1.46 1.37
N THR A 360 15.77 -1.93 0.27
CA THR A 360 15.24 -1.08 -0.81
C THR A 360 14.13 -0.16 -0.31
N LEU A 361 13.23 -0.65 0.55
CA LEU A 361 12.16 0.16 1.16
C LEU A 361 12.71 1.25 2.09
N ILE A 362 13.73 0.94 2.88
CA ILE A 362 14.42 1.91 3.74
C ILE A 362 15.14 2.95 2.89
N GLN A 363 15.86 2.52 1.86
CA GLN A 363 16.52 3.43 0.93
C GLN A 363 15.52 4.38 0.25
N ASP A 364 14.35 3.89 -0.20
CA ASP A 364 13.34 4.79 -0.79
C ASP A 364 12.90 5.88 0.21
N TYR A 365 12.73 5.55 1.49
CA TYR A 365 12.43 6.54 2.52
C TYR A 365 13.57 7.55 2.68
N GLU A 366 14.80 7.08 2.81
CA GLU A 366 16.00 7.89 3.04
C GLU A 366 16.36 8.79 1.87
N LEU A 367 16.01 8.41 0.63
CA LEU A 367 16.19 9.24 -0.57
C LEU A 367 15.49 10.60 -0.51
N THR A 368 14.53 10.79 0.39
CA THR A 368 13.96 12.11 0.69
C THR A 368 15.00 13.12 1.16
N SER A 369 16.09 12.66 1.77
CA SER A 369 17.22 13.48 2.25
C SER A 369 17.91 14.26 1.14
N PHE A 370 17.84 13.77 -0.09
CA PHE A 370 18.41 14.43 -1.26
C PHE A 370 17.43 15.37 -1.98
N SER A 371 16.41 15.85 -1.26
CA SER A 371 15.45 16.84 -1.71
C SER A 371 15.63 18.15 -0.96
N ILE A 372 14.69 19.08 -1.13
CA ILE A 372 14.65 20.34 -0.37
C ILE A 372 14.33 20.16 1.11
N TYR A 373 13.85 18.99 1.48
CA TYR A 373 13.43 18.63 2.82
C TYR A 373 14.63 18.16 3.65
N GLU A 374 14.44 18.07 4.96
CA GLU A 374 15.51 17.69 5.88
C GLU A 374 15.84 16.20 5.80
N LEU A 375 17.00 15.84 6.39
CA LEU A 375 17.47 14.46 6.51
C LEU A 375 16.38 13.52 7.02
N ARG A 376 16.18 12.43 6.31
CA ARG A 376 15.38 11.27 6.69
C ARG A 376 16.28 10.06 6.78
N ASN A 377 16.61 9.67 8.00
CA ASN A 377 17.46 8.53 8.31
C ASN A 377 16.64 7.47 9.06
N TYR A 378 16.79 6.22 8.68
CA TYR A 378 16.13 5.09 9.32
C TYR A 378 16.35 5.04 10.83
N ASN A 379 17.58 5.36 11.30
CA ASN A 379 17.95 5.36 12.70
C ASN A 379 17.65 6.67 13.43
N SER A 380 16.98 7.62 12.79
CA SER A 380 16.64 8.90 13.42
C SER A 380 15.82 8.72 14.69
N THR A 381 16.20 9.43 15.73
CA THR A 381 15.42 9.53 16.98
C THR A 381 14.29 10.57 16.90
N VAL A 382 14.34 11.45 15.91
CA VAL A 382 13.33 12.50 15.68
C VAL A 382 12.13 11.93 14.91
N TYR A 383 12.40 11.13 13.88
CA TYR A 383 11.37 10.50 13.06
C TYR A 383 11.19 9.05 13.48
N GLN A 384 9.95 8.63 13.67
CA GLN A 384 9.60 7.31 14.22
C GLN A 384 9.54 6.22 13.12
N PHE A 385 10.31 6.37 12.04
CA PHE A 385 10.25 5.44 10.91
C PHE A 385 10.74 4.04 11.30
N ARG A 386 11.86 3.94 12.02
CA ARG A 386 12.35 2.67 12.54
C ARG A 386 11.33 1.98 13.45
N GLN A 387 10.74 2.74 14.39
CA GLN A 387 9.73 2.21 15.30
C GLN A 387 8.49 1.71 14.54
N PHE A 388 8.11 2.40 13.46
CA PHE A 388 7.05 1.95 12.57
C PHE A 388 7.39 0.61 11.91
N VAL A 389 8.57 0.46 11.32
CA VAL A 389 9.02 -0.78 10.68
C VAL A 389 9.09 -1.92 11.69
N GLU A 390 9.69 -1.69 12.86
CA GLU A 390 9.78 -2.71 13.93
C GLU A 390 8.39 -3.10 14.45
N LYS A 391 7.46 -2.16 14.57
CA LYS A 391 6.08 -2.45 14.94
C LYS A 391 5.39 -3.29 13.88
N LEU A 392 5.58 -2.99 12.59
CA LEU A 392 5.04 -3.80 11.49
C LEU A 392 5.57 -5.23 11.54
N LYS A 393 6.83 -5.40 11.89
CA LYS A 393 7.47 -6.74 12.02
C LYS A 393 6.89 -7.59 13.15
N THR A 394 6.14 -7.02 14.09
CA THR A 394 5.47 -7.79 15.16
C THR A 394 4.23 -8.53 14.68
N TYR A 395 3.71 -8.23 13.48
CA TYR A 395 2.60 -8.99 12.91
C TYR A 395 3.04 -10.40 12.50
N GLU A 396 2.12 -11.34 12.52
CA GLU A 396 2.38 -12.72 12.09
C GLU A 396 2.82 -12.80 10.64
N GLY A 397 3.69 -13.76 10.33
CA GLY A 397 4.20 -14.01 8.99
C GLY A 397 5.72 -14.24 8.99
N ASP A 398 6.17 -14.98 8.00
CA ASP A 398 7.58 -15.35 7.77
C ASP A 398 8.33 -14.27 6.96
N THR A 399 7.62 -13.44 6.24
CA THR A 399 8.16 -12.38 5.39
C THR A 399 7.55 -11.02 5.74
N LEU A 400 8.26 -9.92 5.43
CA LEU A 400 7.74 -8.57 5.60
C LEU A 400 6.44 -8.38 4.80
N ARG A 401 6.35 -8.97 3.60
CA ARG A 401 5.13 -9.00 2.79
C ARG A 401 3.95 -9.61 3.55
N LYS A 402 4.15 -10.79 4.14
CA LYS A 402 3.05 -11.46 4.88
C LYS A 402 2.65 -10.71 6.15
N LYS A 403 3.62 -10.12 6.85
CA LYS A 403 3.37 -9.25 8.00
C LYS A 403 2.55 -8.00 7.59
N THR A 404 2.89 -7.39 6.46
CA THR A 404 2.15 -6.25 5.91
C THR A 404 0.73 -6.64 5.48
N GLU A 405 0.57 -7.78 4.85
CA GLU A 405 -0.74 -8.34 4.49
C GLU A 405 -1.60 -8.55 5.75
N ASN A 406 -1.06 -9.18 6.80
CA ASN A 406 -1.77 -9.40 8.05
C ASN A 406 -2.07 -8.09 8.80
N TYR A 407 -1.18 -7.08 8.74
CA TYR A 407 -1.49 -5.74 9.21
C TYR A 407 -2.70 -5.15 8.45
N MET A 408 -2.70 -5.19 7.12
CA MET A 408 -3.81 -4.66 6.31
C MET A 408 -5.13 -5.37 6.61
N LEU A 409 -5.10 -6.69 6.74
CA LEU A 409 -6.27 -7.47 7.15
C LEU A 409 -6.78 -7.04 8.53
N SER A 410 -5.88 -6.78 9.48
CA SER A 410 -6.23 -6.39 10.85
C SER A 410 -6.94 -5.05 10.94
N ILE A 411 -6.72 -4.16 9.99
CA ILE A 411 -7.38 -2.86 9.90
C ILE A 411 -8.60 -2.87 8.97
N GLY A 412 -9.01 -4.05 8.47
CA GLY A 412 -10.22 -4.27 7.70
C GLY A 412 -10.08 -4.12 6.19
N VAL A 413 -8.85 -4.05 5.66
CA VAL A 413 -8.63 -4.21 4.21
C VAL A 413 -8.91 -5.67 3.85
N THR A 414 -9.77 -5.90 2.88
CA THR A 414 -10.16 -7.25 2.48
C THR A 414 -9.08 -7.96 1.67
N GLU A 415 -9.13 -9.29 1.64
CA GLU A 415 -8.21 -10.09 0.80
C GLU A 415 -8.30 -9.71 -0.69
N THR A 416 -9.51 -9.38 -1.16
CA THR A 416 -9.72 -8.91 -2.54
C THR A 416 -9.05 -7.56 -2.79
N GLU A 417 -9.16 -6.60 -1.86
CA GLU A 417 -8.50 -5.30 -1.98
C GLU A 417 -6.97 -5.47 -1.96
N ILE A 418 -6.44 -6.29 -1.08
CA ILE A 418 -5.01 -6.64 -1.01
C ILE A 418 -4.55 -7.28 -2.32
N TYR A 419 -5.30 -8.25 -2.82
CA TYR A 419 -5.02 -8.87 -4.11
C TYR A 419 -5.00 -7.82 -5.24
N ASN A 420 -5.99 -6.93 -5.28
CA ASN A 420 -6.10 -5.90 -6.31
C ASN A 420 -4.95 -4.90 -6.30
N ILE A 421 -4.53 -4.41 -5.13
CA ILE A 421 -3.35 -3.53 -5.01
C ILE A 421 -2.14 -4.23 -5.66
N ARG A 422 -1.89 -5.49 -5.29
CA ARG A 422 -0.79 -6.26 -5.86
C ARG A 422 -0.95 -6.49 -7.36
N ALA A 423 -2.13 -6.89 -7.80
CA ALA A 423 -2.42 -7.16 -9.22
C ALA A 423 -2.22 -5.91 -10.09
N ILE A 424 -2.73 -4.76 -9.65
CA ILE A 424 -2.58 -3.48 -10.37
C ILE A 424 -1.10 -3.12 -10.53
N MET A 425 -0.33 -3.20 -9.44
CA MET A 425 1.07 -2.81 -9.44
C MET A 425 2.00 -3.84 -10.12
N LEU A 426 1.55 -5.08 -10.28
CA LEU A 426 2.28 -6.16 -10.98
C LEU A 426 1.77 -6.41 -12.41
N GLY A 427 0.84 -5.58 -12.91
CA GLY A 427 0.30 -5.73 -14.26
C GLY A 427 -0.59 -6.95 -14.46
N LYS A 428 -1.11 -7.50 -13.39
CA LYS A 428 -2.02 -8.65 -13.41
C LYS A 428 -3.48 -8.18 -13.50
N PRO A 429 -4.40 -9.04 -13.94
CA PRO A 429 -5.82 -8.74 -13.86
C PRO A 429 -6.23 -8.49 -12.41
N ALA A 430 -6.83 -7.33 -12.15
CA ALA A 430 -7.43 -7.02 -10.86
C ALA A 430 -8.74 -7.79 -10.73
N LYS A 431 -9.04 -8.27 -9.52
CA LYS A 431 -10.36 -8.82 -9.22
C LYS A 431 -11.35 -7.68 -9.12
N THR A 432 -12.48 -7.84 -9.77
CA THR A 432 -13.57 -6.89 -9.63
C THR A 432 -14.19 -7.00 -8.24
N SER A 433 -14.68 -5.88 -7.70
CA SER A 433 -15.50 -5.94 -6.50
C SER A 433 -16.83 -6.61 -6.82
N VAL A 434 -17.30 -7.45 -5.90
CA VAL A 434 -18.60 -8.11 -5.98
C VAL A 434 -19.40 -7.69 -4.75
N THR A 435 -20.48 -6.97 -4.99
CA THR A 435 -21.45 -6.59 -3.95
C THR A 435 -22.75 -7.30 -4.24
N ALA A 436 -22.98 -8.38 -3.55
CA ALA A 436 -24.21 -9.17 -3.66
C ALA A 436 -25.32 -8.56 -2.79
N GLN A 437 -26.56 -8.68 -3.23
CA GLN A 437 -27.72 -8.41 -2.38
C GLN A 437 -27.67 -9.33 -1.16
N GLU A 438 -27.89 -8.79 0.02
CA GLU A 438 -27.62 -9.50 1.27
C GLU A 438 -28.61 -10.62 1.56
N SER A 439 -29.84 -10.46 1.10
CA SER A 439 -30.89 -11.49 1.27
C SER A 439 -31.75 -11.61 0.03
N PHE A 440 -32.32 -12.80 -0.15
CA PHE A 440 -33.30 -13.08 -1.19
C PHE A 440 -34.43 -13.92 -0.59
N THR A 441 -35.67 -13.51 -0.84
CA THR A 441 -36.86 -14.17 -0.28
C THR A 441 -37.80 -14.68 -1.35
N SER A 442 -38.79 -15.43 -0.96
CA SER A 442 -39.88 -15.88 -1.85
C SER A 442 -40.70 -14.71 -2.40
N ALA A 443 -40.68 -13.52 -1.79
CA ALA A 443 -41.38 -12.33 -2.26
C ALA A 443 -40.58 -11.47 -3.25
N ASP A 444 -39.28 -11.69 -3.39
CA ASP A 444 -38.44 -10.91 -4.29
C ASP A 444 -38.58 -11.41 -5.75
N GLU A 445 -38.71 -10.50 -6.69
CA GLU A 445 -38.83 -10.81 -8.13
C GLU A 445 -37.47 -11.09 -8.78
N SER A 446 -36.40 -10.58 -8.21
CA SER A 446 -35.03 -10.80 -8.70
C SER A 446 -33.97 -10.62 -7.62
N TYR A 447 -32.85 -11.30 -7.81
CA TYR A 447 -31.63 -11.16 -7.00
C TYR A 447 -30.61 -10.31 -7.75
N LYS A 448 -29.91 -9.40 -7.07
CA LYS A 448 -29.00 -8.45 -7.68
C LYS A 448 -27.58 -8.56 -7.13
N ILE A 449 -26.62 -8.50 -8.05
CA ILE A 449 -25.17 -8.42 -7.73
C ILE A 449 -24.62 -7.23 -8.50
N THR A 450 -23.91 -6.34 -7.82
CA THR A 450 -23.21 -5.20 -8.43
C THR A 450 -21.71 -5.51 -8.50
N LEU A 451 -21.14 -5.32 -9.66
CA LEU A 451 -19.71 -5.52 -9.92
C LEU A 451 -19.01 -4.16 -10.03
N GLY A 452 -17.74 -4.09 -9.66
CA GLY A 452 -16.91 -2.92 -9.96
C GLY A 452 -16.61 -2.81 -11.46
N ASP A 453 -16.40 -3.98 -12.11
CA ASP A 453 -16.23 -4.11 -13.55
C ASP A 453 -16.81 -5.45 -13.98
N ALA A 454 -17.79 -5.42 -14.86
CA ALA A 454 -18.46 -6.64 -15.34
C ALA A 454 -17.86 -7.20 -16.64
N ARG A 455 -16.82 -6.56 -17.19
CA ARG A 455 -16.17 -7.05 -18.40
C ARG A 455 -15.56 -8.43 -18.17
N GLY A 456 -15.85 -9.36 -19.05
CA GLY A 456 -15.38 -10.74 -18.93
C GLY A 456 -16.23 -11.65 -18.04
N LEU A 457 -17.38 -11.16 -17.51
CA LEU A 457 -18.35 -12.03 -16.85
C LEU A 457 -18.90 -13.03 -17.87
N THR A 458 -18.79 -14.32 -17.55
CA THR A 458 -19.23 -15.41 -18.44
C THR A 458 -20.29 -16.30 -17.80
N LYS A 459 -20.24 -16.51 -16.48
CA LYS A 459 -21.12 -17.41 -15.76
C LYS A 459 -21.42 -16.93 -14.36
N VAL A 460 -22.61 -17.29 -13.88
CA VAL A 460 -23.04 -17.11 -12.49
C VAL A 460 -23.52 -18.44 -11.96
N PHE A 461 -23.06 -18.83 -10.78
CA PHE A 461 -23.49 -20.03 -10.07
C PHE A 461 -24.10 -19.67 -8.74
N ILE A 462 -25.20 -20.31 -8.39
CA ILE A 462 -25.84 -20.25 -7.06
C ILE A 462 -26.06 -21.69 -6.60
N ALA A 463 -25.64 -22.02 -5.38
CA ALA A 463 -25.71 -23.38 -4.83
C ALA A 463 -25.12 -24.45 -5.76
N ASN A 464 -24.03 -24.10 -6.47
CA ASN A 464 -23.34 -24.88 -7.51
C ASN A 464 -24.11 -25.11 -8.81
N GLU A 465 -25.29 -24.54 -9.00
CA GLU A 465 -26.03 -24.56 -10.27
C GLU A 465 -25.76 -23.31 -11.08
N GLU A 466 -25.49 -23.46 -12.40
CA GLU A 466 -25.34 -22.32 -13.31
C GLU A 466 -26.71 -21.69 -13.54
N VAL A 467 -26.81 -20.36 -13.35
CA VAL A 467 -28.09 -19.64 -13.45
C VAL A 467 -28.04 -18.62 -14.59
N ASN A 468 -29.20 -18.40 -15.23
CA ASN A 468 -29.34 -17.34 -16.21
C ASN A 468 -29.45 -15.98 -15.54
N TYR A 469 -28.84 -14.97 -16.14
CA TYR A 469 -28.83 -13.61 -15.62
C TYR A 469 -28.93 -12.59 -16.77
N VAL A 470 -29.30 -11.36 -16.39
CA VAL A 470 -29.26 -10.17 -17.25
C VAL A 470 -28.16 -9.25 -16.72
N LEU A 471 -27.26 -8.83 -17.62
CA LEU A 471 -26.23 -7.85 -17.32
C LEU A 471 -26.61 -6.48 -17.86
N THR A 472 -26.74 -5.49 -16.99
CA THR A 472 -27.00 -4.08 -17.39
C THR A 472 -25.93 -3.19 -16.76
N GLY A 473 -24.99 -2.71 -17.58
CA GLY A 473 -23.77 -2.05 -17.07
C GLY A 473 -23.00 -3.00 -16.16
N ASN A 474 -22.85 -2.64 -14.91
CA ASN A 474 -22.15 -3.46 -13.90
C ASN A 474 -23.13 -4.21 -12.96
N ALA A 475 -24.43 -4.19 -13.25
CA ALA A 475 -25.42 -4.89 -12.45
C ALA A 475 -25.83 -6.21 -13.09
N VAL A 476 -25.63 -7.30 -12.37
CA VAL A 476 -26.11 -8.65 -12.67
C VAL A 476 -27.47 -8.80 -11.99
N THR A 477 -28.48 -9.12 -12.74
CA THR A 477 -29.86 -9.38 -12.24
C THR A 477 -30.27 -10.80 -12.59
N ILE A 478 -30.61 -11.59 -11.58
CA ILE A 478 -31.07 -12.96 -11.70
C ILE A 478 -32.57 -12.95 -11.36
N ALA A 479 -33.40 -13.23 -12.35
CA ALA A 479 -34.85 -13.31 -12.13
C ALA A 479 -35.19 -14.51 -11.22
N LYS A 480 -36.27 -14.39 -10.46
CA LYS A 480 -36.71 -15.41 -9.49
C LYS A 480 -36.83 -16.79 -10.11
N GLU A 481 -37.35 -16.88 -11.31
CA GLU A 481 -37.54 -18.13 -12.06
C GLU A 481 -36.21 -18.81 -12.43
N ASN A 482 -35.11 -18.05 -12.46
CA ASN A 482 -33.75 -18.55 -12.75
C ASN A 482 -33.00 -18.98 -11.47
N MET A 483 -33.56 -18.75 -10.28
CA MET A 483 -32.95 -19.22 -9.04
C MET A 483 -33.06 -20.75 -8.94
N PRO A 484 -32.05 -21.43 -8.39
CA PRO A 484 -32.08 -22.88 -8.19
C PRO A 484 -33.33 -23.35 -7.46
N LYS A 485 -33.93 -24.42 -7.95
CA LYS A 485 -35.11 -25.05 -7.32
C LYS A 485 -34.66 -25.85 -6.09
N GLY A 486 -35.30 -25.65 -4.98
CA GLY A 486 -34.99 -26.40 -3.76
C GLY A 486 -33.98 -25.75 -2.82
N LEU A 487 -33.71 -24.45 -3.00
CA LEU A 487 -32.94 -23.70 -2.01
C LEU A 487 -33.58 -23.84 -0.62
N THR A 488 -32.79 -24.27 0.36
CA THR A 488 -33.18 -24.28 1.76
C THR A 488 -32.83 -22.96 2.41
N SER A 489 -33.68 -22.51 3.35
CA SER A 489 -33.38 -21.27 4.08
C SER A 489 -32.03 -21.35 4.80
N GLY A 490 -31.26 -20.27 4.73
CA GLY A 490 -29.91 -20.17 5.29
C GLY A 490 -28.96 -19.44 4.35
N THR A 491 -27.68 -19.51 4.64
CA THR A 491 -26.65 -18.92 3.79
C THR A 491 -26.50 -19.74 2.52
N ILE A 492 -26.72 -19.09 1.41
CA ILE A 492 -26.49 -19.65 0.07
C ILE A 492 -25.20 -19.08 -0.48
N HIS A 493 -24.36 -19.98 -0.94
CA HIS A 493 -23.10 -19.61 -1.60
C HIS A 493 -23.28 -19.63 -3.11
N GLY A 494 -22.68 -18.63 -3.76
CA GLY A 494 -22.61 -18.51 -5.20
C GLY A 494 -21.21 -18.09 -5.64
N LYS A 495 -21.00 -18.15 -6.93
CA LYS A 495 -19.78 -17.65 -7.56
C LYS A 495 -20.08 -17.11 -8.95
N LEU A 496 -19.29 -16.09 -9.33
CA LEU A 496 -19.24 -15.58 -10.70
C LEU A 496 -17.94 -16.05 -11.34
N ILE A 497 -17.97 -16.28 -12.66
CA ILE A 497 -16.75 -16.48 -13.43
C ILE A 497 -16.51 -15.23 -14.27
N ILE A 498 -15.45 -14.49 -13.95
CA ILE A 498 -15.09 -13.24 -14.62
C ILE A 498 -13.66 -13.40 -15.15
N SER A 499 -13.49 -13.33 -16.47
CA SER A 499 -12.20 -13.55 -17.15
C SER A 499 -11.52 -14.88 -16.77
N GLY A 500 -12.33 -15.93 -16.51
CA GLY A 500 -11.87 -17.26 -16.12
C GLY A 500 -11.58 -17.45 -14.62
N GLU A 501 -11.64 -16.40 -13.81
CA GLU A 501 -11.42 -16.42 -12.36
C GLU A 501 -12.73 -16.55 -11.60
N GLU A 502 -12.69 -17.22 -10.44
CA GLU A 502 -13.85 -17.39 -9.55
C GLU A 502 -13.95 -16.23 -8.54
N TYR A 503 -15.16 -15.67 -8.42
CA TYR A 503 -15.52 -14.62 -7.48
C TYR A 503 -16.65 -15.10 -6.60
N PRO A 504 -16.38 -15.57 -5.39
CA PRO A 504 -17.40 -16.08 -4.49
C PRO A 504 -18.25 -14.94 -3.93
N PHE A 505 -19.52 -15.25 -3.70
CA PHE A 505 -20.45 -14.40 -2.94
C PHE A 505 -21.38 -15.27 -2.11
N SER A 506 -22.06 -14.66 -1.16
CA SER A 506 -23.11 -15.34 -0.39
C SER A 506 -24.25 -14.40 -0.08
N PHE A 507 -25.41 -14.97 0.16
CA PHE A 507 -26.59 -14.25 0.59
C PHE A 507 -27.45 -15.16 1.49
N ILE A 508 -28.34 -14.55 2.26
CA ILE A 508 -29.29 -15.30 3.04
C ILE A 508 -30.55 -15.53 2.19
N TYR A 509 -30.88 -16.80 1.97
CA TYR A 509 -32.18 -17.17 1.41
C TYR A 509 -33.16 -17.37 2.53
N ASP A 510 -34.24 -16.60 2.53
CA ASP A 510 -35.34 -16.76 3.46
C ASP A 510 -36.58 -17.23 2.71
N GLY A 511 -36.76 -18.55 2.71
CA GLY A 511 -37.95 -19.19 2.16
C GLY A 511 -39.15 -19.13 3.11
N THR A 512 -38.92 -18.99 4.41
CA THR A 512 -40.00 -19.10 5.44
C THR A 512 -39.61 -18.57 6.82
N LYS A 513 -38.49 -17.84 6.99
CA LYS A 513 -37.99 -17.56 8.33
C LYS A 513 -38.29 -16.17 8.83
N HIS A 514 -38.60 -16.07 10.06
CA HIS A 514 -39.23 -14.97 10.73
C HIS A 514 -38.35 -14.47 11.89
N LEU A 515 -38.19 -13.16 11.97
CA LEU A 515 -37.53 -12.48 13.05
C LEU A 515 -38.59 -12.08 14.10
N SER A 516 -38.46 -12.58 15.31
CA SER A 516 -39.23 -12.07 16.44
C SER A 516 -38.37 -11.12 17.27
N ALA A 517 -38.83 -9.91 17.48
CA ALA A 517 -38.18 -8.96 18.36
C ALA A 517 -38.93 -8.81 19.65
N PHE A 518 -38.17 -8.85 20.74
CA PHE A 518 -38.70 -8.70 22.09
C PHE A 518 -38.13 -7.39 22.68
N PRO A 519 -38.83 -6.25 22.55
CA PRO A 519 -38.40 -5.03 23.19
C PRO A 519 -38.28 -5.25 24.69
N LYS A 520 -37.16 -4.87 25.28
CA LYS A 520 -36.91 -4.88 26.71
C LYS A 520 -36.45 -3.51 27.12
N GLY A 521 -37.08 -2.90 28.08
CA GLY A 521 -36.76 -1.53 28.47
C GLY A 521 -37.25 -0.49 27.44
N ASN A 522 -36.38 0.44 27.09
CA ASN A 522 -36.64 1.54 26.12
C ASN A 522 -36.10 1.28 24.73
N GLY A 523 -35.78 0.06 24.40
CA GLY A 523 -35.17 -0.30 23.12
C GLY A 523 -36.14 -0.13 21.95
N GLU A 524 -35.61 0.35 20.84
CA GLU A 524 -36.32 0.52 19.58
C GLU A 524 -35.71 -0.36 18.47
N LYS A 525 -36.59 -0.88 17.64
CA LYS A 525 -36.24 -1.65 16.47
C LYS A 525 -36.69 -0.90 15.23
N THR A 526 -35.79 -0.66 14.30
CA THR A 526 -36.12 -0.14 12.98
C THR A 526 -35.80 -1.18 11.93
N LEU A 527 -36.82 -1.58 11.17
CA LEU A 527 -36.70 -2.53 10.07
C LEU A 527 -36.55 -1.80 8.76
N ASN A 528 -35.61 -2.26 7.97
CA ASN A 528 -35.47 -1.92 6.56
C ASN A 528 -35.68 -3.19 5.73
N SER A 529 -35.82 -3.09 4.43
CA SER A 529 -36.11 -4.22 3.54
C SER A 529 -35.12 -5.40 3.68
N SER A 530 -33.90 -5.17 4.15
CA SER A 530 -32.85 -6.20 4.26
C SER A 530 -31.95 -6.04 5.49
N SER A 531 -32.34 -5.22 6.46
CA SER A 531 -31.55 -5.01 7.67
C SER A 531 -32.43 -4.59 8.85
N VAL A 532 -31.94 -4.88 10.04
CA VAL A 532 -32.52 -4.44 11.31
C VAL A 532 -31.54 -3.50 11.98
N ARG A 533 -32.02 -2.35 12.41
CA ARG A 533 -31.29 -1.45 13.31
C ARG A 533 -31.89 -1.56 14.70
N LEU A 534 -31.06 -1.83 15.67
CA LEU A 534 -31.40 -1.86 17.08
C LEU A 534 -30.85 -0.65 17.79
N THR A 535 -31.65 -0.05 18.64
CA THR A 535 -31.25 1.02 19.55
C THR A 535 -31.83 0.73 20.91
N GLY A 536 -31.01 0.88 21.94
CA GLY A 536 -31.44 0.59 23.29
C GLY A 536 -31.44 -0.91 23.66
N GLU A 537 -31.93 -1.23 24.83
CA GLU A 537 -32.00 -2.61 25.31
C GLU A 537 -33.06 -3.41 24.56
N THR A 538 -32.61 -4.15 23.54
CA THR A 538 -33.50 -5.01 22.73
C THR A 538 -32.97 -6.41 22.62
N VAL A 539 -33.88 -7.38 22.52
CA VAL A 539 -33.59 -8.80 22.26
C VAL A 539 -34.23 -9.17 20.93
N ILE A 540 -33.47 -9.77 20.03
CA ILE A 540 -33.97 -10.32 18.79
C ILE A 540 -33.79 -11.84 18.85
N GLY A 541 -34.89 -12.57 18.73
CA GLY A 541 -34.88 -13.98 18.46
C GLY A 541 -34.98 -14.25 16.97
N TYR A 542 -34.24 -15.22 16.49
CA TYR A 542 -34.27 -15.68 15.11
C TYR A 542 -34.62 -17.16 15.06
N ASP A 543 -35.69 -17.49 14.33
CA ASP A 543 -36.16 -18.86 14.21
C ASP A 543 -35.46 -19.54 13.02
N GLY A 544 -34.29 -20.11 13.28
CA GLY A 544 -33.52 -20.87 12.31
C GLY A 544 -32.02 -20.89 12.60
N THR A 545 -31.28 -21.73 11.88
CA THR A 545 -29.82 -21.80 11.97
C THR A 545 -29.20 -20.69 11.17
N ILE A 546 -28.50 -19.75 11.83
CA ILE A 546 -27.65 -18.79 11.19
C ILE A 546 -26.19 -19.20 11.43
N ALA A 547 -25.48 -19.58 10.37
CA ALA A 547 -24.05 -19.81 10.44
C ALA A 547 -23.28 -18.50 10.45
N ASP A 548 -23.85 -17.48 9.77
CA ASP A 548 -23.20 -16.19 9.55
C ASP A 548 -24.15 -15.03 9.83
N LEU A 549 -23.63 -14.02 10.51
CA LEU A 549 -24.31 -12.76 10.78
C LEU A 549 -23.58 -11.63 10.05
N ASN A 550 -24.30 -10.86 9.24
CA ASN A 550 -23.75 -9.66 8.64
C ASN A 550 -23.96 -8.45 9.57
N VAL A 551 -22.96 -8.19 10.38
CA VAL A 551 -22.92 -6.98 11.22
C VAL A 551 -22.47 -5.81 10.35
N LYS A 552 -23.36 -4.85 10.08
CA LYS A 552 -23.06 -3.68 9.26
C LYS A 552 -22.33 -2.59 10.03
N SER A 553 -22.73 -2.36 11.26
CA SER A 553 -22.04 -1.42 12.12
C SER A 553 -22.43 -1.62 13.59
N ILE A 554 -21.48 -1.31 14.45
CA ILE A 554 -21.70 -1.10 15.86
C ILE A 554 -21.21 0.31 16.15
N THR A 555 -22.09 1.17 16.65
CA THR A 555 -21.72 2.55 17.00
C THR A 555 -21.60 2.64 18.52
N PRO A 556 -20.37 2.71 19.04
CA PRO A 556 -20.15 2.85 20.47
C PRO A 556 -20.53 4.26 20.94
N VAL A 557 -20.98 4.36 22.18
CA VAL A 557 -21.26 5.60 22.90
C VAL A 557 -20.59 5.50 24.28
N GLY A 558 -19.89 6.55 24.69
CA GLY A 558 -19.24 6.61 26.01
C GLY A 558 -17.95 5.79 26.11
N ASP A 559 -17.61 5.37 27.33
CA ASP A 559 -16.35 4.68 27.66
C ASP A 559 -16.31 3.17 27.33
N GLY A 560 -17.34 2.66 26.73
CA GLY A 560 -17.37 1.31 26.19
C GLY A 560 -17.50 0.18 27.21
N TYR A 561 -18.18 0.41 28.35
CA TYR A 561 -18.44 -0.66 29.35
C TYR A 561 -19.54 -1.65 28.97
N GLY A 562 -20.41 -1.33 28.04
CA GLY A 562 -21.43 -2.24 27.51
C GLY A 562 -21.07 -2.90 26.21
N GLY A 563 -21.90 -3.84 25.74
CA GLY A 563 -21.66 -4.55 24.50
C GLY A 563 -22.86 -5.31 24.00
N THR A 564 -22.64 -6.11 22.98
CA THR A 564 -23.68 -6.92 22.31
C THR A 564 -23.39 -8.40 22.49
N TYR A 565 -24.42 -9.17 22.83
CA TYR A 565 -24.36 -10.63 22.87
C TYR A 565 -24.85 -11.21 21.54
N PHE A 566 -24.06 -12.13 21.00
CA PHE A 566 -24.45 -12.99 19.88
C PHE A 566 -24.57 -14.44 20.42
N MET A 567 -25.76 -14.99 20.38
CA MET A 567 -26.05 -16.30 20.99
C MET A 567 -26.67 -17.28 20.00
N ILE A 568 -26.21 -18.51 20.00
CA ILE A 568 -26.86 -19.66 19.36
C ILE A 568 -27.27 -20.62 20.43
N GLY A 569 -28.57 -20.73 20.68
CA GLY A 569 -29.07 -21.44 21.83
C GLY A 569 -28.52 -20.87 23.15
N SER A 570 -27.99 -21.74 23.99
CA SER A 570 -27.41 -21.33 25.28
C SER A 570 -25.98 -20.85 25.24
N TYR A 571 -25.35 -20.73 24.05
CA TYR A 571 -23.93 -20.44 23.93
C TYR A 571 -23.66 -19.30 22.95
N GLY A 572 -22.67 -18.48 23.25
CA GLY A 572 -22.30 -17.37 22.37
C GLY A 572 -21.16 -16.53 22.85
N PHE A 573 -21.14 -15.31 22.35
CA PHE A 573 -20.10 -14.33 22.65
C PHE A 573 -20.69 -13.00 23.05
N HIS A 574 -20.06 -12.37 24.02
CA HIS A 574 -20.20 -10.96 24.30
C HIS A 574 -19.10 -10.21 23.54
N TYR A 575 -19.49 -9.29 22.67
CA TYR A 575 -18.56 -8.37 21.99
C TYR A 575 -18.59 -6.99 22.64
N ARG A 576 -17.41 -6.48 23.00
CA ARG A 576 -17.23 -5.17 23.61
C ARG A 576 -15.90 -4.57 23.19
N SER A 577 -15.93 -3.44 22.48
CA SER A 577 -14.74 -2.64 22.14
C SER A 577 -13.57 -3.45 21.54
N GLY A 578 -13.85 -4.45 20.71
CA GLY A 578 -12.84 -5.35 20.12
C GLY A 578 -12.47 -6.58 20.93
N GLU A 579 -13.03 -6.72 22.13
CA GLU A 579 -12.88 -7.92 22.96
C GLU A 579 -14.05 -8.88 22.76
N PHE A 580 -13.76 -10.17 22.71
CA PHE A 580 -14.74 -11.22 22.79
C PHE A 580 -14.64 -11.93 24.14
N ARG A 581 -15.79 -12.22 24.74
CA ARG A 581 -15.91 -13.07 25.91
C ARG A 581 -16.92 -14.18 25.61
N VAL A 582 -16.65 -15.36 26.09
CA VAL A 582 -17.64 -16.43 26.01
C VAL A 582 -18.84 -16.06 26.88
N ALA A 583 -20.02 -16.19 26.31
CA ALA A 583 -21.28 -15.99 27.01
C ALA A 583 -22.07 -17.31 27.04
N ILE A 584 -22.67 -17.60 28.18
CA ILE A 584 -23.61 -18.72 28.36
C ILE A 584 -24.93 -18.21 28.86
N MET A 585 -26.03 -18.82 28.39
CA MET A 585 -27.37 -18.55 28.87
C MET A 585 -27.92 -19.78 29.61
N LYS A 586 -28.23 -19.56 30.86
CA LYS A 586 -28.86 -20.57 31.72
C LYS A 586 -30.05 -19.96 32.44
N ASP A 587 -31.18 -20.65 32.42
CA ASP A 587 -32.43 -20.23 33.10
C ASP A 587 -32.84 -18.78 32.70
N GLY A 588 -32.64 -18.42 31.41
CA GLY A 588 -32.95 -17.09 30.86
C GLY A 588 -31.99 -15.97 31.29
N LYS A 589 -30.89 -16.29 31.97
CA LYS A 589 -29.87 -15.33 32.37
C LYS A 589 -28.57 -15.57 31.61
N ILE A 590 -28.03 -14.52 31.03
CA ILE A 590 -26.74 -14.56 30.36
C ILE A 590 -25.65 -14.29 31.39
N SER A 591 -24.59 -15.08 31.34
CA SER A 591 -23.39 -14.94 32.15
C SER A 591 -22.16 -14.95 31.24
N GLU A 592 -21.17 -14.11 31.56
CA GLU A 592 -19.88 -14.12 30.87
C GLU A 592 -18.91 -15.06 31.58
N LEU A 593 -18.17 -15.82 30.79
CA LEU A 593 -17.08 -16.64 31.27
C LEU A 593 -15.72 -15.98 30.96
N ALA A 594 -14.77 -16.10 31.89
CA ALA A 594 -13.38 -15.79 31.62
C ALA A 594 -12.75 -16.93 30.76
N PRO A 595 -11.79 -16.68 29.87
CA PRO A 595 -11.02 -15.46 29.72
C PRO A 595 -11.59 -14.46 28.68
N ARG A 596 -11.08 -13.23 28.77
CA ARG A 596 -11.20 -12.26 27.67
C ARG A 596 -10.30 -12.71 26.53
N VAL A 597 -10.81 -12.64 25.32
CA VAL A 597 -10.00 -12.81 24.12
C VAL A 597 -10.06 -11.55 23.30
N THR A 598 -8.91 -10.94 23.14
CA THR A 598 -8.70 -9.85 22.18
C THR A 598 -7.97 -10.49 21.02
N PRO A 599 -8.65 -10.86 19.94
CA PRO A 599 -7.97 -11.37 18.76
C PRO A 599 -7.04 -10.25 18.27
N GLY A 600 -5.72 -10.48 18.34
CA GLY A 600 -4.69 -9.44 18.16
C GLY A 600 -4.77 -8.61 16.88
N ASN A 601 -5.61 -9.01 15.93
CA ASN A 601 -5.76 -8.38 14.62
C ASN A 601 -7.18 -7.85 14.36
N TYR A 602 -8.10 -7.86 15.33
CA TYR A 602 -9.48 -7.43 15.13
C TYR A 602 -9.88 -6.38 16.16
N SER A 603 -9.81 -5.12 15.74
CA SER A 603 -10.18 -3.97 16.57
C SER A 603 -11.66 -3.62 16.47
N ALA A 604 -12.17 -2.80 17.40
CA ALA A 604 -13.50 -2.20 17.31
C ALA A 604 -13.74 -1.49 15.97
N ALA A 605 -12.70 -0.88 15.38
CA ALA A 605 -12.78 -0.22 14.07
C ALA A 605 -13.17 -1.18 12.94
N LEU A 606 -12.82 -2.47 13.04
CA LEU A 606 -13.19 -3.47 12.07
C LEU A 606 -14.71 -3.68 12.03
N PHE A 607 -15.33 -3.84 13.18
CA PHE A 607 -16.79 -3.98 13.28
C PHE A 607 -17.52 -2.71 12.87
N ASN A 608 -16.98 -1.54 13.22
CA ASN A 608 -17.55 -0.24 12.83
C ASN A 608 -17.47 -0.01 11.32
N ALA A 609 -16.50 -0.61 10.64
CA ALA A 609 -16.37 -0.54 9.19
C ALA A 609 -17.32 -1.49 8.44
N GLY A 610 -18.01 -2.37 9.16
CA GLY A 610 -18.86 -3.43 8.62
C GLY A 610 -18.06 -4.71 8.35
N ILE A 611 -18.48 -5.80 8.97
CA ILE A 611 -17.82 -7.11 8.86
C ILE A 611 -18.88 -8.19 8.70
N LYS A 612 -18.58 -9.22 7.90
CA LYS A 612 -19.30 -10.47 7.96
C LYS A 612 -18.82 -11.21 9.21
N PHE A 613 -19.65 -11.20 10.25
CA PHE A 613 -19.38 -11.94 11.47
C PHE A 613 -20.06 -13.30 11.41
N GLY A 614 -19.29 -14.35 11.56
CA GLY A 614 -19.79 -15.70 11.63
C GLY A 614 -19.56 -16.31 13.02
N MET A 615 -20.42 -17.22 13.42
CA MET A 615 -20.19 -18.02 14.61
C MET A 615 -20.73 -19.44 14.41
N SER A 616 -20.14 -20.39 15.11
CA SER A 616 -20.65 -21.76 15.20
C SER A 616 -20.56 -22.27 16.62
N VAL A 617 -21.55 -23.12 16.95
CA VAL A 617 -21.63 -23.86 18.20
C VAL A 617 -21.68 -25.34 17.83
N THR A 618 -20.71 -26.11 18.29
CA THR A 618 -20.60 -27.53 17.96
C THR A 618 -20.47 -28.34 19.25
N ILE A 619 -21.35 -29.32 19.45
CA ILE A 619 -21.22 -30.28 20.56
C ILE A 619 -19.98 -31.14 20.28
N LYS A 620 -18.97 -31.02 21.11
CA LYS A 620 -17.73 -31.78 21.02
C LYS A 620 -17.89 -33.17 21.65
N ASP A 621 -18.51 -33.22 22.80
CA ASP A 621 -18.80 -34.41 23.54
C ASP A 621 -19.99 -34.16 24.50
N GLU A 622 -20.32 -35.12 25.34
CA GLU A 622 -21.46 -35.02 26.28
C GLU A 622 -21.32 -33.90 27.33
N ASN A 623 -20.12 -33.45 27.59
CA ASN A 623 -19.80 -32.44 28.61
C ASN A 623 -19.28 -31.10 28.02
N THR A 624 -18.97 -31.04 26.72
CA THR A 624 -18.24 -29.92 26.14
C THR A 624 -18.88 -29.44 24.84
N VAL A 625 -18.94 -28.14 24.69
CA VAL A 625 -19.32 -27.45 23.46
C VAL A 625 -18.16 -26.60 22.97
N THR A 626 -17.85 -26.68 21.69
CA THR A 626 -16.86 -25.80 21.04
C THR A 626 -17.58 -24.62 20.39
N LEU A 627 -17.17 -23.42 20.77
CA LEU A 627 -17.60 -22.15 20.19
C LEU A 627 -16.52 -21.65 19.24
N LYS A 628 -16.94 -21.22 18.06
CA LYS A 628 -16.04 -20.57 17.10
C LYS A 628 -16.64 -19.25 16.63
N ALA A 629 -15.80 -18.21 16.51
CA ALA A 629 -16.14 -16.96 15.90
C ALA A 629 -15.30 -16.76 14.64
N PHE A 630 -15.90 -16.18 13.61
CA PHE A 630 -15.29 -15.93 12.31
C PHE A 630 -15.49 -14.47 11.94
N ALA A 631 -14.51 -13.90 11.27
CA ALA A 631 -14.59 -12.59 10.64
C ALA A 631 -14.24 -12.73 9.16
N ASN A 632 -15.17 -12.38 8.27
CA ASN A 632 -15.02 -12.58 6.83
C ASN A 632 -14.58 -14.02 6.48
N ASP A 633 -15.27 -15.00 7.06
CA ASP A 633 -15.04 -16.45 6.94
C ASP A 633 -13.73 -16.99 7.53
N LYS A 634 -12.94 -16.14 8.17
CA LYS A 634 -11.69 -16.54 8.83
C LYS A 634 -11.91 -16.77 10.32
N LEU A 635 -11.45 -17.91 10.84
CA LEU A 635 -11.50 -18.22 12.27
C LEU A 635 -10.69 -17.18 13.04
N ILE A 636 -11.34 -16.46 13.96
CA ILE A 636 -10.71 -15.47 14.84
C ILE A 636 -10.58 -15.95 16.27
N PHE A 637 -11.44 -16.90 16.67
CA PHE A 637 -11.47 -17.40 18.03
C PHE A 637 -12.13 -18.79 18.10
N SER A 638 -11.59 -19.68 18.93
CA SER A 638 -12.18 -20.96 19.26
C SER A 638 -12.02 -21.25 20.75
N TYR A 639 -13.08 -21.67 21.40
CA TYR A 639 -13.07 -21.94 22.82
C TYR A 639 -14.00 -23.11 23.17
N ASP A 640 -13.52 -24.02 24.05
CA ASP A 640 -14.29 -25.11 24.57
C ASP A 640 -14.92 -24.68 25.92
N VAL A 641 -16.22 -24.83 26.04
CA VAL A 641 -17.01 -24.51 27.24
C VAL A 641 -17.77 -25.74 27.75
N ALA A 642 -17.93 -25.81 29.06
CA ALA A 642 -18.74 -26.87 29.65
C ALA A 642 -20.21 -26.70 29.25
N ARG A 643 -20.90 -27.83 28.98
CA ARG A 643 -22.34 -27.83 28.71
C ARG A 643 -23.11 -27.39 29.94
N VAL A 644 -24.17 -26.60 29.72
CA VAL A 644 -25.04 -26.12 30.78
C VAL A 644 -26.29 -27.03 30.88
N SER A 645 -26.71 -27.31 32.09
CA SER A 645 -27.94 -28.05 32.29
C SER A 645 -29.15 -27.22 31.85
N GLY A 646 -30.11 -27.85 31.15
CA GLY A 646 -31.27 -27.16 30.61
C GLY A 646 -30.95 -26.23 29.43
N GLU A 647 -29.86 -26.53 28.68
CA GLU A 647 -29.47 -25.76 27.52
C GLU A 647 -30.56 -25.70 26.45
N ILE A 648 -30.65 -24.55 25.78
CA ILE A 648 -31.43 -24.39 24.56
C ILE A 648 -30.62 -25.00 23.43
N ALA A 649 -31.21 -25.95 22.71
CA ALA A 649 -30.53 -26.61 21.60
C ALA A 649 -30.05 -25.59 20.55
N SER A 650 -28.82 -25.76 20.07
CA SER A 650 -28.16 -24.83 19.15
C SER A 650 -28.80 -24.75 17.74
N ASP A 651 -29.71 -25.66 17.43
CA ASP A 651 -30.47 -25.74 16.19
C ASP A 651 -31.80 -24.97 16.22
N LYS A 652 -32.24 -24.47 17.41
CA LYS A 652 -33.59 -23.95 17.58
C LYS A 652 -33.73 -22.43 17.78
N ALA A 653 -32.69 -21.73 18.20
CA ALA A 653 -32.81 -20.29 18.39
C ALA A 653 -31.46 -19.58 18.34
N VAL A 654 -31.40 -18.48 17.60
CA VAL A 654 -30.31 -17.50 17.63
C VAL A 654 -30.84 -16.25 18.30
N TYR A 655 -30.12 -15.76 19.29
CA TYR A 655 -30.46 -14.53 19.98
C TYR A 655 -29.36 -13.49 19.77
N ILE A 656 -29.78 -12.29 19.51
CA ILE A 656 -28.92 -11.13 19.52
C ILE A 656 -29.48 -10.18 20.56
N VAL A 657 -28.68 -9.91 21.57
CA VAL A 657 -29.08 -9.07 22.68
C VAL A 657 -28.20 -7.87 22.71
N GLU A 658 -28.76 -6.72 22.45
CA GLU A 658 -28.12 -5.45 22.71
C GLU A 658 -28.46 -5.02 24.14
N ILE A 659 -27.44 -4.83 24.96
CA ILE A 659 -27.62 -4.38 26.36
C ILE A 659 -26.78 -3.12 26.60
N GLU A 660 -27.23 -2.36 27.57
CA GLU A 660 -26.60 -1.11 28.01
C GLU A 660 -26.46 -0.09 26.87
N PRO A 661 -27.58 0.46 26.38
CA PRO A 661 -27.60 1.43 25.27
C PRO A 661 -26.76 2.69 25.52
N ALA A 662 -26.39 2.97 26.75
CA ALA A 662 -25.43 4.04 27.08
C ALA A 662 -24.04 3.80 26.49
N HIS A 663 -23.70 2.57 26.11
CA HIS A 663 -22.39 2.17 25.60
C HIS A 663 -22.42 1.71 24.13
N VAL A 664 -23.59 1.39 23.60
CA VAL A 664 -23.80 1.05 22.19
C VAL A 664 -24.90 1.92 21.64
N GLY A 665 -24.57 2.88 20.81
CA GLY A 665 -25.55 3.83 20.22
C GLY A 665 -26.47 3.16 19.19
N SER A 666 -25.96 2.19 18.43
CA SER A 666 -26.77 1.37 17.53
C SER A 666 -26.01 0.14 17.04
N LEU A 667 -26.77 -0.95 16.82
CA LEU A 667 -26.31 -2.14 16.13
C LEU A 667 -27.11 -2.31 14.83
N VAL A 668 -26.46 -2.44 13.70
CA VAL A 668 -27.10 -2.71 12.41
C VAL A 668 -26.72 -4.10 11.93
N ILE A 669 -27.71 -4.95 11.76
CA ILE A 669 -27.56 -6.32 11.28
C ILE A 669 -28.30 -6.45 9.95
N SER A 670 -27.65 -7.05 8.96
CA SER A 670 -28.25 -7.29 7.67
C SER A 670 -28.53 -8.76 7.43
N GLY A 671 -29.39 -9.04 6.46
CA GLY A 671 -29.79 -10.40 6.10
C GLY A 671 -30.87 -11.00 7.00
N VAL A 672 -31.56 -10.17 7.79
CA VAL A 672 -32.67 -10.58 8.66
C VAL A 672 -33.94 -9.84 8.28
N LYS A 673 -35.08 -10.52 8.29
CA LYS A 673 -36.44 -9.96 8.04
C LYS A 673 -37.36 -10.24 9.20
N GLU A 674 -38.35 -9.39 9.37
CA GLU A 674 -39.41 -9.61 10.36
C GLU A 674 -40.43 -10.63 9.87
N GLN A 675 -40.98 -11.40 10.81
CA GLN A 675 -42.15 -12.23 10.59
C GLN A 675 -43.35 -11.33 10.23
N ALA A 676 -44.00 -11.59 9.12
CA ALA A 676 -45.25 -10.93 8.73
C ALA A 676 -46.39 -11.31 9.66
#